data_dd6fb6c81f2e036f0268cd1c07d0a67a
#
_entry.id   dd6fb6c81f2e036f0268cd1c07d0a67a
#
_cell.length_a   1.000
_cell.length_b   1.000
_cell.length_c   1.000
_cell.angle_alpha   90.00
_cell.angle_beta   90.00
_cell.angle_gamma   90.00
#
_symmetry.space_group_name_H-M   'P 1'
#
loop_
_entity.id
_entity.type
_entity.pdbx_description
1 polymer ?
#
loop_
_entity_poly.entity_id
_entity_poly.type
_entity_poly.pdbx_seq_one_letter_code
_entity_poly.pdbx_strand_id
1 'polypeptide(L)'
;MRKLFLTAIAIIVTASAAFAAPVTPLPEETVYGETEKEDTSLLSPGTVSVVKPGEMRGEHKNLPELLKQVPGLHVVEAKGRGAYTVASVRGSTAAEVSVFVDGTLMNLGSEAAVDLSTIPVENVERIEVYRGYIPARFAGASMGGVINIITKKQTKPGGSLSVGVGSYGNFETSLSYGMPLGDGNFFFGANYERADGDFEYMNDNGTPYNPEDDYSAKRQNNGYKNTDILMKWNNDNWSVRGAWKKNDRELPYSAAGADKPTSDKGALLNTDQYDFSVARHQKNGNLEWGWKLDYLEQDKVYDNPKNVGIGGYWESHNEYKTKRFGMALDGSLLLGENNLLEFMADYSNEKLDVDGDIIKAIGGISNFSRDAWNVQVQDTINLDKTGTFLLTPIIRYNASDGTGKTSWGVGLTKQIGESLTLKASGGTYNRAPNLYERYGDGAFLRPNQQLEWEDGTQWDIGADWKGRIESADVTASLTFFGRYSNNLIEYVMTSPRYAQYQNIGEARIYGVEFENTIKWGKWDSHFSATWMDTENTTENDYRNGAPLPNRPEWEGMFRLSRLFLDDKLSAYIEANYTAKNYYDEAGHIVMDNYFTMGLGMKYLIRDGLKIVIGVDDIFDNGPDLQMVTETNGPERMMWYPLQGRSFYASVIWEF
;
A
#
# COMPACT_ATOMS: atom_id res chain seq x y z
N MET A 1 -23.53 24.31 3.19
CA MET A 1 -22.38 23.46 3.56
C MET A 1 -21.55 24.03 4.73
N ARG A 2 -20.97 25.24 4.63
CA ARG A 2 -20.17 25.86 5.72
C ARG A 2 -20.90 25.94 7.09
N LYS A 3 -22.20 26.25 7.09
CA LYS A 3 -23.03 26.27 8.32
C LYS A 3 -23.31 24.89 8.88
N LEU A 4 -23.52 23.87 8.04
CA LEU A 4 -23.73 22.47 8.45
C LEU A 4 -22.46 21.87 9.08
N PHE A 5 -21.29 22.16 8.49
CA PHE A 5 -19.99 21.69 9.00
C PHE A 5 -19.67 22.31 10.37
N LEU A 6 -19.85 23.63 10.52
CA LEU A 6 -19.68 24.32 11.80
C LEU A 6 -20.72 23.85 12.86
N THR A 7 -21.93 23.51 12.44
CA THR A 7 -22.97 22.97 13.34
C THR A 7 -22.63 21.54 13.76
N ALA A 8 -22.08 20.70 12.86
CA ALA A 8 -21.64 19.34 13.18
C ALA A 8 -20.46 19.35 14.15
N ILE A 9 -19.46 20.23 13.93
CA ILE A 9 -18.37 20.44 14.89
C ILE A 9 -18.89 20.90 16.24
N ALA A 10 -19.83 21.85 16.27
CA ALA A 10 -20.45 22.31 17.51
C ALA A 10 -21.25 21.19 18.23
N ILE A 11 -21.90 20.30 17.49
CA ILE A 11 -22.61 19.13 18.06
C ILE A 11 -21.62 18.13 18.65
N ILE A 12 -20.50 17.86 17.99
CA ILE A 12 -19.45 16.96 18.52
C ILE A 12 -18.89 17.57 19.82
N VAL A 13 -18.48 18.83 19.81
CA VAL A 13 -17.96 19.53 20.99
C VAL A 13 -18.96 19.66 22.13
N THR A 14 -20.25 19.85 21.83
CA THR A 14 -21.30 19.94 22.85
C THR A 14 -21.75 18.58 23.40
N ALA A 15 -21.72 17.52 22.57
CA ALA A 15 -21.95 16.17 23.04
C ALA A 15 -20.85 15.70 24.01
N SER A 16 -19.61 16.07 23.75
CA SER A 16 -18.44 15.79 24.61
C SER A 16 -18.59 16.38 26.02
N ALA A 17 -19.18 17.55 26.15
CA ALA A 17 -19.38 18.21 27.46
C ALA A 17 -20.46 17.55 28.36
N ALA A 18 -21.29 16.67 27.81
CA ALA A 18 -22.43 16.08 28.54
C ALA A 18 -22.07 14.81 29.34
N PHE A 19 -20.86 14.23 29.14
CA PHE A 19 -20.46 12.94 29.75
C PHE A 19 -19.30 13.10 30.75
N ALA A 20 -19.42 14.02 31.69
CA ALA A 20 -18.39 14.21 32.72
C ALA A 20 -18.48 13.20 33.86
N ALA A 21 -17.68 12.13 33.82
CA ALA A 21 -17.35 11.27 34.93
C ALA A 21 -15.85 11.22 35.17
N PRO A 22 -15.28 11.14 36.39
CA PRO A 22 -13.85 11.06 36.64
C PRO A 22 -13.30 9.75 36.08
N VAL A 23 -12.24 9.82 35.28
CA VAL A 23 -11.74 8.73 34.42
C VAL A 23 -10.21 8.70 34.40
N THR A 24 -9.67 7.52 34.11
CA THR A 24 -8.24 7.34 33.78
C THR A 24 -7.90 8.17 32.54
N PRO A 25 -6.86 9.01 32.56
CA PRO A 25 -6.50 9.82 31.41
C PRO A 25 -6.22 8.95 30.19
N LEU A 26 -6.72 9.37 29.03
CA LEU A 26 -6.42 8.73 27.75
C LEU A 26 -4.91 8.85 27.46
N PRO A 27 -4.28 7.81 26.90
CA PRO A 27 -2.89 7.90 26.49
C PRO A 27 -2.71 8.99 25.45
N GLU A 28 -1.66 9.79 25.60
CA GLU A 28 -1.29 10.80 24.62
C GLU A 28 -0.90 10.15 23.29
N GLU A 29 -1.59 10.48 22.23
CA GLU A 29 -1.28 10.03 20.88
C GLU A 29 -0.64 11.19 20.12
N THR A 30 0.60 11.01 19.67
CA THR A 30 1.32 12.05 18.90
C THR A 30 0.93 11.92 17.44
N VAL A 31 0.36 12.93 16.83
CA VAL A 31 -0.24 12.90 15.48
C VAL A 31 0.80 12.65 14.36
N TYR A 32 2.01 13.17 14.52
CA TYR A 32 3.18 12.85 13.66
C TYR A 32 4.38 12.35 14.46
N GLY A 33 4.18 12.13 15.75
CA GLY A 33 5.22 11.69 16.64
C GLY A 33 5.48 10.22 16.46
N GLU A 34 6.73 9.92 16.29
CA GLU A 34 7.31 8.59 16.35
C GLU A 34 7.26 8.09 17.81
N THR A 35 6.10 7.88 18.39
CA THR A 35 6.01 7.26 19.70
C THR A 35 6.28 5.77 19.56
N GLU A 36 7.24 5.28 20.32
CA GLU A 36 7.61 3.85 20.46
C GLU A 36 6.47 2.97 21.02
N LYS A 37 5.23 3.47 21.10
CA LYS A 37 4.14 2.70 21.67
C LYS A 37 3.56 1.75 20.61
N GLU A 38 3.87 0.48 20.76
CA GLU A 38 3.24 -0.66 20.06
C GLU A 38 1.71 -0.73 20.26
N ASP A 39 1.12 0.14 21.06
CA ASP A 39 -0.26 0.05 21.53
C ASP A 39 -1.25 1.04 20.87
N THR A 40 -0.86 1.81 19.84
CA THR A 40 -1.81 2.68 19.11
C THR A 40 -2.92 1.90 18.40
N SER A 41 -2.67 0.62 18.07
CA SER A 41 -3.67 -0.27 17.49
C SER A 41 -4.84 -0.59 18.44
N LEU A 42 -4.62 -0.55 19.74
CA LEU A 42 -5.67 -0.87 20.74
C LEU A 42 -6.70 0.25 20.87
N LEU A 43 -6.32 1.50 20.60
CA LEU A 43 -7.20 2.67 20.68
C LEU A 43 -7.97 2.92 19.37
N SER A 44 -7.44 2.47 18.23
CA SER A 44 -8.13 2.60 16.95
C SER A 44 -9.37 1.69 16.93
N PRO A 45 -10.57 2.22 16.64
CA PRO A 45 -11.75 1.40 16.45
C PRO A 45 -11.74 0.57 15.16
N GLY A 46 -10.84 0.88 14.22
CA GLY A 46 -10.59 0.08 13.04
C GLY A 46 -9.52 -0.99 13.26
N THR A 47 -9.37 -1.87 12.30
CA THR A 47 -8.33 -2.91 12.29
C THR A 47 -7.01 -2.33 11.80
N VAL A 48 -5.93 -2.55 12.55
CA VAL A 48 -4.58 -2.10 12.20
C VAL A 48 -3.62 -3.28 12.27
N SER A 49 -2.93 -3.58 11.17
CA SER A 49 -1.82 -4.53 11.15
C SER A 49 -0.48 -3.80 11.08
N VAL A 50 0.50 -4.26 11.82
CA VAL A 50 1.84 -3.68 11.88
C VAL A 50 2.87 -4.68 11.37
N VAL A 51 3.57 -4.30 10.30
CA VAL A 51 4.64 -5.09 9.69
C VAL A 51 5.99 -4.45 10.03
N LYS A 52 6.93 -5.24 10.52
CA LYS A 52 8.30 -4.80 10.88
C LYS A 52 9.32 -5.39 9.90
N PRO A 53 9.75 -4.67 8.85
CA PRO A 53 10.69 -5.19 7.85
C PRO A 53 12.02 -5.69 8.44
N GLY A 54 12.45 -5.10 9.57
CA GLY A 54 13.67 -5.51 10.28
C GLY A 54 13.70 -6.98 10.69
N GLU A 55 12.55 -7.61 10.96
CA GLU A 55 12.45 -9.03 11.31
C GLU A 55 12.78 -9.96 10.13
N MET A 56 12.51 -9.48 8.89
CA MET A 56 12.75 -10.22 7.64
C MET A 56 13.97 -9.72 6.86
N ARG A 57 14.82 -8.91 7.49
CA ARG A 57 15.98 -8.33 6.85
C ARG A 57 16.92 -9.39 6.27
N GLY A 58 17.37 -9.17 5.03
CA GLY A 58 18.23 -10.08 4.27
C GLY A 58 17.50 -11.24 3.58
N GLU A 59 16.18 -11.34 3.75
CA GLU A 59 15.35 -12.36 3.08
C GLU A 59 14.93 -11.98 1.66
N HIS A 60 15.53 -10.94 1.08
CA HIS A 60 15.21 -10.50 -0.27
C HIS A 60 13.73 -10.16 -0.45
N LYS A 61 13.13 -9.50 0.56
CA LYS A 61 11.72 -9.08 0.53
C LYS A 61 11.62 -7.60 0.16
N ASN A 62 10.76 -7.28 -0.80
CA ASN A 62 10.37 -5.91 -1.12
C ASN A 62 9.07 -5.51 -0.38
N LEU A 63 8.61 -4.27 -0.53
CA LEU A 63 7.39 -3.79 0.14
C LEU A 63 6.14 -4.61 -0.24
N PRO A 64 5.86 -4.89 -1.53
CA PRO A 64 4.76 -5.77 -1.91
C PRO A 64 4.75 -7.13 -1.20
N GLU A 65 5.90 -7.80 -1.14
CA GLU A 65 6.02 -9.11 -0.49
C GLU A 65 5.79 -9.05 1.02
N LEU A 66 6.26 -7.98 1.67
CA LEU A 66 6.00 -7.75 3.09
C LEU A 66 4.51 -7.51 3.37
N LEU A 67 3.80 -6.87 2.46
CA LEU A 67 2.39 -6.58 2.61
C LEU A 67 1.47 -7.79 2.43
N LYS A 68 1.92 -8.87 1.77
CA LYS A 68 1.17 -10.13 1.62
C LYS A 68 0.81 -10.80 2.97
N GLN A 69 1.51 -10.45 4.06
CA GLN A 69 1.17 -10.96 5.39
C GLN A 69 -0.03 -10.27 6.05
N VAL A 70 -0.51 -9.15 5.48
CA VAL A 70 -1.61 -8.37 6.04
C VAL A 70 -2.93 -8.87 5.47
N PRO A 71 -3.85 -9.40 6.30
CA PRO A 71 -5.15 -9.85 5.80
C PRO A 71 -5.96 -8.68 5.24
N GLY A 72 -6.78 -8.94 4.23
CA GLY A 72 -7.59 -7.93 3.55
C GLY A 72 -6.82 -7.00 2.62
N LEU A 73 -5.51 -7.21 2.45
CA LEU A 73 -4.68 -6.46 1.52
C LEU A 73 -4.23 -7.40 0.38
N HIS A 74 -4.72 -7.13 -0.82
CA HIS A 74 -4.33 -7.84 -2.04
C HIS A 74 -3.26 -7.06 -2.80
N VAL A 75 -2.15 -7.72 -3.11
CA VAL A 75 -1.05 -7.17 -3.92
C VAL A 75 -1.26 -7.57 -5.37
N VAL A 76 -1.54 -6.58 -6.22
CA VAL A 76 -1.68 -6.79 -7.66
C VAL A 76 -0.31 -6.70 -8.32
N GLU A 77 0.27 -7.86 -8.60
CA GLU A 77 1.59 -8.03 -9.19
C GLU A 77 1.43 -8.56 -10.63
N ALA A 78 1.58 -7.69 -11.60
CA ALA A 78 1.20 -8.01 -12.98
C ALA A 78 2.31 -8.65 -13.83
N LYS A 79 3.61 -8.46 -13.47
CA LYS A 79 4.72 -8.82 -14.36
C LYS A 79 5.99 -9.29 -13.61
N GLY A 80 5.85 -9.67 -12.35
CA GLY A 80 6.96 -10.12 -11.51
C GLY A 80 7.67 -8.99 -10.75
N ARG A 81 8.73 -9.37 -10.02
CA ARG A 81 9.49 -8.48 -9.13
C ARG A 81 10.03 -7.25 -9.87
N GLY A 82 9.93 -6.09 -9.25
CA GLY A 82 10.36 -4.80 -9.83
C GLY A 82 9.39 -4.20 -10.85
N ALA A 83 8.35 -4.92 -11.28
CA ALA A 83 7.28 -4.37 -12.11
C ALA A 83 6.33 -3.47 -11.32
N TYR A 84 5.50 -2.69 -12.03
CA TYR A 84 4.45 -1.87 -11.42
C TYR A 84 3.55 -2.74 -10.54
N THR A 85 3.52 -2.43 -9.27
CA THR A 85 2.82 -3.22 -8.26
C THR A 85 2.02 -2.31 -7.36
N VAL A 86 0.74 -2.60 -7.20
CA VAL A 86 -0.20 -1.81 -6.40
C VAL A 86 -0.90 -2.68 -5.37
N ALA A 87 -1.53 -2.05 -4.39
CA ALA A 87 -2.33 -2.75 -3.39
C ALA A 87 -3.79 -2.34 -3.45
N SER A 88 -4.65 -3.29 -3.20
CA SER A 88 -6.07 -3.14 -2.90
C SER A 88 -6.31 -3.52 -1.45
N VAL A 89 -7.20 -2.84 -0.76
CA VAL A 89 -7.56 -3.12 0.63
C VAL A 89 -9.05 -3.41 0.69
N ARG A 90 -9.45 -4.60 1.19
CA ARG A 90 -10.85 -5.03 1.28
C ARG A 90 -11.62 -4.84 -0.02
N GLY A 91 -10.98 -5.24 -1.13
CA GLY A 91 -11.57 -5.16 -2.47
C GLY A 91 -11.72 -3.76 -3.05
N SER A 92 -11.11 -2.73 -2.45
CA SER A 92 -11.03 -1.38 -3.03
C SER A 92 -10.28 -1.39 -4.36
N THR A 93 -10.40 -0.31 -5.13
CA THR A 93 -9.43 -0.05 -6.20
C THR A 93 -8.10 0.39 -5.60
N ALA A 94 -7.00 0.22 -6.33
CA ALA A 94 -5.71 0.69 -5.86
C ALA A 94 -5.62 2.23 -5.73
N ALA A 95 -6.41 2.96 -6.51
CA ALA A 95 -6.54 4.42 -6.43
C ALA A 95 -7.18 4.89 -5.11
N GLU A 96 -7.92 4.02 -4.44
CA GLU A 96 -8.56 4.27 -3.16
C GLU A 96 -7.66 3.99 -1.95
N VAL A 97 -6.44 3.49 -2.16
CA VAL A 97 -5.47 3.24 -1.09
C VAL A 97 -4.50 4.41 -0.98
N SER A 98 -4.46 5.03 0.19
CA SER A 98 -3.51 6.12 0.48
C SER A 98 -2.22 5.56 1.07
N VAL A 99 -1.08 5.96 0.52
CA VAL A 99 0.25 5.56 1.00
C VAL A 99 0.96 6.78 1.56
N PHE A 100 1.38 6.70 2.81
CA PHE A 100 2.15 7.74 3.47
C PHE A 100 3.56 7.25 3.80
N VAL A 101 4.55 8.14 3.68
CA VAL A 101 5.91 7.93 4.17
C VAL A 101 6.28 9.09 5.09
N ASP A 102 6.49 8.81 6.38
CA ASP A 102 6.69 9.81 7.43
C ASP A 102 5.65 10.94 7.35
N GLY A 103 4.37 10.58 7.21
CA GLY A 103 3.24 11.51 7.10
C GLY A 103 3.16 12.29 5.79
N THR A 104 4.01 12.05 4.78
CA THR A 104 3.88 12.62 3.43
C THR A 104 3.07 11.69 2.55
N LEU A 105 1.99 12.19 1.97
CA LEU A 105 1.16 11.42 1.03
C LEU A 105 1.95 11.18 -0.27
N MET A 106 2.07 9.92 -0.68
CA MET A 106 2.82 9.50 -1.87
C MET A 106 1.95 9.38 -3.12
N ASN A 107 0.63 9.42 -2.97
CA ASN A 107 -0.30 9.36 -4.10
C ASN A 107 -0.18 10.63 -4.95
N LEU A 108 0.34 10.49 -6.17
CA LEU A 108 0.43 11.56 -7.15
C LEU A 108 -0.70 11.47 -8.17
N GLY A 109 -1.16 12.60 -8.64
CA GLY A 109 -2.20 12.66 -9.66
C GLY A 109 -1.74 12.21 -11.05
N SER A 110 -0.44 12.05 -11.27
CA SER A 110 0.15 11.51 -12.50
C SER A 110 0.08 9.98 -12.60
N GLU A 111 -0.42 9.31 -11.58
CA GLU A 111 -0.52 7.86 -11.50
C GLU A 111 -1.91 7.43 -11.06
N ALA A 112 -2.36 6.28 -11.54
CA ALA A 112 -3.62 5.70 -11.07
C ALA A 112 -3.53 5.32 -9.58
N ALA A 113 -2.38 4.78 -9.15
CA ALA A 113 -2.09 4.39 -7.78
C ALA A 113 -0.58 4.43 -7.51
N VAL A 114 -0.19 4.38 -6.25
CA VAL A 114 1.23 4.35 -5.85
C VAL A 114 1.87 3.03 -6.26
N ASP A 115 2.99 3.11 -6.99
CA ASP A 115 3.82 1.95 -7.29
C ASP A 115 4.63 1.53 -6.06
N LEU A 116 4.18 0.49 -5.40
CA LEU A 116 4.80 -0.03 -4.17
C LEU A 116 6.17 -0.67 -4.42
N SER A 117 6.46 -1.10 -5.66
CA SER A 117 7.76 -1.70 -6.00
C SER A 117 8.92 -0.70 -5.94
N THR A 118 8.60 0.60 -5.95
CA THR A 118 9.61 1.69 -5.90
C THR A 118 9.92 2.17 -4.49
N ILE A 119 9.26 1.65 -3.47
CA ILE A 119 9.43 2.07 -2.08
C ILE A 119 10.41 1.13 -1.40
N PRO A 120 11.62 1.59 -1.01
CA PRO A 120 12.62 0.75 -0.37
C PRO A 120 12.22 0.40 1.07
N VAL A 121 12.44 -0.84 1.48
CA VAL A 121 12.09 -1.33 2.82
C VAL A 121 13.26 -1.29 3.81
N GLU A 122 14.49 -1.18 3.33
CA GLU A 122 15.71 -1.24 4.15
C GLU A 122 15.81 -0.10 5.17
N ASN A 123 15.22 1.05 4.84
CA ASN A 123 15.17 2.23 5.70
C ASN A 123 13.87 2.33 6.51
N VAL A 124 13.00 1.32 6.44
CA VAL A 124 11.69 1.32 7.10
C VAL A 124 11.82 0.69 8.50
N GLU A 125 11.25 1.34 9.50
CA GLU A 125 11.09 0.84 10.86
C GLU A 125 9.89 -0.07 10.98
N ARG A 126 8.72 0.43 10.52
CA ARG A 126 7.47 -0.30 10.51
C ARG A 126 6.52 0.22 9.43
N ILE A 127 5.60 -0.63 9.04
CA ILE A 127 4.49 -0.33 8.14
C ILE A 127 3.21 -0.59 8.91
N GLU A 128 2.34 0.40 8.96
CA GLU A 128 1.03 0.31 9.60
C GLU A 128 -0.04 0.30 8.51
N VAL A 129 -0.90 -0.71 8.49
CA VAL A 129 -2.00 -0.81 7.52
C VAL A 129 -3.33 -0.62 8.25
N TYR A 130 -3.99 0.51 7.99
CA TYR A 130 -5.29 0.87 8.55
C TYR A 130 -6.40 0.44 7.59
N ARG A 131 -7.38 -0.30 8.11
CA ARG A 131 -8.54 -0.83 7.38
C ARG A 131 -9.83 -0.45 8.13
N GLY A 132 -10.86 -0.07 7.39
CA GLY A 132 -12.12 0.37 7.96
C GLY A 132 -12.05 1.80 8.49
N TYR A 133 -11.95 1.97 9.79
CA TYR A 133 -11.83 3.30 10.40
C TYR A 133 -10.45 3.90 10.20
N ILE A 134 -10.39 5.07 9.58
CA ILE A 134 -9.14 5.82 9.34
C ILE A 134 -9.09 7.01 10.31
N PRO A 135 -8.04 7.13 11.16
CA PRO A 135 -7.89 8.26 12.09
C PRO A 135 -7.76 9.61 11.42
N ALA A 136 -8.10 10.69 12.16
CA ALA A 136 -8.06 12.07 11.66
C ALA A 136 -6.67 12.55 11.23
N ARG A 137 -5.60 11.95 11.73
CA ARG A 137 -4.22 12.29 11.36
C ARG A 137 -3.84 12.00 9.91
N PHE A 138 -4.64 11.20 9.19
CA PHE A 138 -4.42 10.91 7.76
C PHE A 138 -5.32 11.80 6.92
N ALA A 139 -4.78 12.94 6.50
CA ALA A 139 -5.47 13.90 5.65
C ALA A 139 -5.68 13.34 4.24
N GLY A 140 -6.80 13.67 3.62
CA GLY A 140 -7.12 13.19 2.27
C GLY A 140 -7.18 11.67 2.13
N ALA A 141 -7.17 10.96 3.26
CA ALA A 141 -7.20 9.52 3.28
C ALA A 141 -8.44 8.99 2.58
N SER A 142 -8.19 8.12 1.67
CA SER A 142 -9.21 7.57 0.80
C SER A 142 -9.93 6.38 1.43
N MET A 143 -10.85 5.89 0.69
CA MET A 143 -11.89 4.94 0.99
C MET A 143 -11.40 3.52 1.24
N GLY A 144 -10.31 3.11 0.58
CA GLY A 144 -9.83 1.73 0.63
C GLY A 144 -9.10 1.41 1.93
N GLY A 145 -8.23 2.31 2.35
CA GLY A 145 -7.38 2.13 3.53
C GLY A 145 -6.13 2.99 3.46
N VAL A 146 -5.29 2.87 4.49
CA VAL A 146 -4.03 3.60 4.58
C VAL A 146 -2.89 2.64 4.80
N ILE A 147 -1.83 2.79 4.01
CA ILE A 147 -0.52 2.18 4.23
C ILE A 147 0.41 3.29 4.72
N ASN A 148 0.76 3.28 6.01
CA ASN A 148 1.62 4.27 6.64
C ASN A 148 3.00 3.68 6.88
N ILE A 149 3.99 4.20 6.18
CA ILE A 149 5.38 3.74 6.22
C ILE A 149 6.18 4.71 7.09
N ILE A 150 6.77 4.19 8.15
CA ILE A 150 7.56 4.95 9.10
C ILE A 150 9.02 4.54 8.93
N THR A 151 9.87 5.51 8.58
CA THR A 151 11.29 5.27 8.37
C THR A 151 12.06 5.24 9.68
N LYS A 152 13.22 4.57 9.68
CA LYS A 152 14.07 4.36 10.85
C LYS A 152 14.48 5.67 11.52
N LYS A 153 14.55 5.61 12.84
CA LYS A 153 15.07 6.63 13.72
C LYS A 153 16.16 5.99 14.59
N GLN A 154 17.34 6.51 14.53
CA GLN A 154 18.45 5.97 15.30
C GLN A 154 18.96 7.01 16.31
N THR A 155 18.85 6.69 17.59
CA THR A 155 19.19 7.59 18.69
C THR A 155 20.62 7.39 19.19
N LYS A 156 21.29 6.30 18.81
CA LYS A 156 22.69 5.99 19.16
C LYS A 156 23.55 5.89 17.92
N PRO A 157 24.83 6.25 17.99
CA PRO A 157 25.74 6.01 16.87
C PRO A 157 25.76 4.54 16.47
N GLY A 158 25.63 4.27 15.19
CA GLY A 158 25.65 2.93 14.66
C GLY A 158 25.12 2.89 13.25
N GLY A 159 25.35 1.80 12.57
CA GLY A 159 24.93 1.62 11.21
C GLY A 159 24.81 0.19 10.79
N SER A 160 24.47 -0.01 9.54
CA SER A 160 24.41 -1.33 8.95
C SER A 160 24.76 -1.29 7.47
N LEU A 161 25.43 -2.33 7.02
CA LEU A 161 25.71 -2.62 5.62
C LEU A 161 25.11 -3.98 5.29
N SER A 162 24.37 -4.06 4.20
CA SER A 162 23.86 -5.32 3.65
C SER A 162 24.29 -5.46 2.20
N VAL A 163 24.67 -6.67 1.81
CA VAL A 163 24.94 -7.04 0.42
C VAL A 163 24.27 -8.36 0.14
N GLY A 164 23.46 -8.42 -0.92
CA GLY A 164 22.70 -9.58 -1.33
C GLY A 164 22.88 -9.88 -2.81
N VAL A 165 22.74 -11.15 -3.16
CA VAL A 165 22.72 -11.68 -4.52
C VAL A 165 21.59 -12.69 -4.64
N GLY A 166 21.00 -12.77 -5.82
CA GLY A 166 19.90 -13.71 -6.08
C GLY A 166 19.86 -14.19 -7.52
N SER A 167 18.88 -15.06 -7.79
CA SER A 167 18.58 -15.52 -9.13
C SER A 167 18.24 -14.36 -10.08
N TYR A 168 18.30 -14.59 -11.39
CA TYR A 168 17.91 -13.65 -12.44
C TYR A 168 18.67 -12.32 -12.40
N GLY A 169 19.99 -12.41 -12.09
CA GLY A 169 20.87 -11.24 -12.04
C GLY A 169 20.61 -10.28 -10.88
N ASN A 170 19.84 -10.71 -9.86
CA ASN A 170 19.56 -9.85 -8.71
C ASN A 170 20.82 -9.56 -7.91
N PHE A 171 21.00 -8.28 -7.60
CA PHE A 171 22.01 -7.74 -6.71
C PHE A 171 21.42 -6.60 -5.91
N GLU A 172 21.59 -6.64 -4.59
CA GLU A 172 21.13 -5.59 -3.69
C GLU A 172 22.25 -5.16 -2.73
N THR A 173 22.26 -3.90 -2.38
CA THR A 173 23.12 -3.39 -1.30
C THR A 173 22.44 -2.24 -0.59
N SER A 174 22.57 -2.20 0.72
CA SER A 174 22.05 -1.12 1.55
C SER A 174 23.08 -0.67 2.57
N LEU A 175 23.15 0.64 2.80
CA LEU A 175 23.94 1.27 3.84
C LEU A 175 23.03 2.17 4.65
N SER A 176 23.06 2.05 5.97
CA SER A 176 22.41 3.00 6.86
C SER A 176 23.35 3.38 8.00
N TYR A 177 23.25 4.64 8.44
CA TYR A 177 24.00 5.15 9.58
C TYR A 177 23.20 6.21 10.31
N GLY A 178 23.19 6.13 11.62
CA GLY A 178 22.59 7.14 12.48
C GLY A 178 23.54 7.62 13.56
N MET A 179 23.37 8.86 13.97
CA MET A 179 24.15 9.48 15.05
C MET A 179 23.41 10.66 15.66
N PRO A 180 23.66 10.97 16.93
CA PRO A 180 23.27 12.25 17.52
C PRO A 180 23.92 13.42 16.76
N LEU A 181 23.15 14.47 16.45
CA LEU A 181 23.63 15.68 15.79
C LEU A 181 22.94 16.91 16.38
N GLY A 182 23.69 17.72 17.12
CA GLY A 182 23.15 18.83 17.91
C GLY A 182 22.25 18.34 19.03
N ASP A 183 21.03 18.86 19.08
CA ASP A 183 19.98 18.47 20.02
C ASP A 183 19.04 17.38 19.47
N GLY A 184 19.38 16.81 18.31
CA GLY A 184 18.58 15.80 17.63
C GLY A 184 19.41 14.61 17.16
N ASN A 185 18.78 13.80 16.33
CA ASN A 185 19.34 12.60 15.75
C ASN A 185 19.34 12.72 14.22
N PHE A 186 20.45 12.40 13.61
CA PHE A 186 20.60 12.32 12.16
C PHE A 186 20.61 10.85 11.73
N PHE A 187 19.89 10.56 10.64
CA PHE A 187 19.86 9.27 9.97
C PHE A 187 20.15 9.45 8.48
N PHE A 188 20.99 8.58 7.96
CA PHE A 188 21.30 8.45 6.54
C PHE A 188 21.03 7.01 6.10
N GLY A 189 20.39 6.83 4.96
CA GLY A 189 20.19 5.54 4.30
C GLY A 189 20.41 5.65 2.81
N ALA A 190 21.06 4.65 2.22
CA ALA A 190 21.24 4.53 0.78
C ALA A 190 21.06 3.08 0.36
N ASN A 191 20.26 2.83 -0.68
CA ASN A 191 19.98 1.51 -1.20
C ASN A 191 20.18 1.48 -2.71
N TYR A 192 20.63 0.34 -3.20
CA TYR A 192 20.72 0.02 -4.61
C TYR A 192 20.29 -1.41 -4.83
N GLU A 193 19.39 -1.62 -5.77
CA GLU A 193 18.92 -2.93 -6.21
C GLU A 193 18.88 -2.98 -7.74
N ARG A 194 19.24 -4.13 -8.31
CA ARG A 194 19.03 -4.41 -9.73
C ARG A 194 18.70 -5.88 -9.94
N ALA A 195 18.00 -6.17 -11.02
CA ALA A 195 17.86 -7.53 -11.54
C ALA A 195 17.73 -7.47 -13.08
N ASP A 196 18.11 -8.56 -13.73
CA ASP A 196 17.90 -8.75 -15.17
C ASP A 196 16.47 -9.28 -15.43
N GLY A 197 15.90 -10.00 -14.45
CA GLY A 197 14.51 -10.48 -14.49
C GLY A 197 14.23 -11.52 -15.58
N ASP A 198 15.26 -12.19 -16.10
CA ASP A 198 15.24 -13.08 -17.27
C ASP A 198 14.83 -14.54 -16.91
N PHE A 199 13.82 -14.70 -16.06
CA PHE A 199 13.33 -16.04 -15.68
C PHE A 199 12.74 -16.80 -16.88
N GLU A 200 12.75 -18.15 -16.80
CA GLU A 200 12.16 -19.03 -17.80
C GLU A 200 10.66 -19.21 -17.56
N TYR A 201 9.88 -19.26 -18.63
CA TYR A 201 8.45 -19.53 -18.62
C TYR A 201 8.04 -20.26 -19.91
N MET A 202 6.86 -20.89 -19.90
CA MET A 202 6.29 -21.51 -21.09
C MET A 202 5.59 -20.44 -21.95
N ASN A 203 6.06 -20.25 -23.19
CA ASN A 203 5.49 -19.32 -24.14
C ASN A 203 4.57 -20.09 -25.09
N ASP A 204 3.31 -19.66 -25.19
CA ASP A 204 2.28 -20.28 -26.02
C ASP A 204 2.40 -19.97 -27.52
N ASN A 205 3.50 -19.37 -27.94
CA ASN A 205 3.77 -18.98 -29.34
C ASN A 205 2.71 -18.08 -29.99
N GLY A 206 1.79 -17.49 -29.20
CA GLY A 206 0.62 -16.73 -29.67
C GLY A 206 -0.52 -17.60 -30.15
N THR A 207 -0.51 -18.87 -29.81
CA THR A 207 -1.52 -19.87 -30.17
C THR A 207 -2.08 -20.55 -28.91
N PRO A 208 -2.82 -19.84 -28.04
CA PRO A 208 -3.21 -20.28 -26.70
C PRO A 208 -4.04 -21.57 -26.66
N TYR A 209 -4.49 -22.06 -27.81
CA TYR A 209 -5.28 -23.30 -27.95
C TYR A 209 -4.47 -24.49 -28.48
N ASN A 210 -3.19 -24.30 -28.80
CA ASN A 210 -2.35 -25.33 -29.40
C ASN A 210 -1.09 -25.58 -28.55
N PRO A 211 -1.17 -26.44 -27.52
CA PRO A 211 -0.03 -26.72 -26.65
C PRO A 211 1.13 -27.46 -27.35
N GLU A 212 0.95 -27.91 -28.60
CA GLU A 212 1.99 -28.66 -29.33
C GLU A 212 3.14 -27.77 -29.81
N ASP A 213 2.91 -26.45 -29.95
CA ASP A 213 3.90 -25.47 -30.37
C ASP A 213 4.41 -24.57 -29.24
N ASP A 214 4.02 -24.84 -28.00
CA ASP A 214 4.54 -24.20 -26.80
C ASP A 214 6.05 -24.46 -26.65
N TYR A 215 6.79 -23.47 -26.21
CA TYR A 215 8.23 -23.58 -25.99
C TYR A 215 8.70 -22.84 -24.75
N SER A 216 9.78 -23.33 -24.11
CA SER A 216 10.42 -22.60 -23.02
C SER A 216 11.12 -21.35 -23.57
N ALA A 217 10.85 -20.20 -22.99
CA ALA A 217 11.43 -18.92 -23.32
C ALA A 217 11.93 -18.20 -22.06
N LYS A 218 12.92 -17.34 -22.24
CA LYS A 218 13.33 -16.40 -21.19
C LYS A 218 12.54 -15.13 -21.30
N ARG A 219 12.10 -14.59 -20.16
CA ARG A 219 11.43 -13.30 -20.07
C ARG A 219 12.36 -12.22 -20.62
N GLN A 220 11.91 -11.44 -21.57
CA GLN A 220 12.67 -10.38 -22.25
C GLN A 220 12.24 -9.02 -21.74
N ASN A 221 13.17 -8.07 -21.71
CA ASN A 221 12.92 -6.68 -21.36
C ASN A 221 12.21 -6.52 -20.01
N ASN A 222 12.74 -7.19 -18.97
CA ASN A 222 12.15 -7.27 -17.64
C ASN A 222 13.12 -6.82 -16.52
N GLY A 223 14.24 -6.22 -16.92
CA GLY A 223 15.22 -5.74 -15.95
C GLY A 223 14.79 -4.45 -15.25
N TYR A 224 15.37 -4.21 -14.09
CA TYR A 224 15.19 -2.96 -13.36
C TYR A 224 16.42 -2.57 -12.54
N LYS A 225 16.50 -1.27 -12.20
CA LYS A 225 17.48 -0.71 -11.28
C LYS A 225 16.79 0.31 -10.39
N ASN A 226 16.89 0.12 -9.09
CA ASN A 226 16.40 1.03 -8.06
C ASN A 226 17.58 1.63 -7.31
N THR A 227 17.59 2.94 -7.15
CA THR A 227 18.54 3.64 -6.28
C THR A 227 17.75 4.61 -5.43
N ASP A 228 18.00 4.62 -4.12
CA ASP A 228 17.39 5.58 -3.23
C ASP A 228 18.37 6.09 -2.17
N ILE A 229 18.17 7.33 -1.76
CA ILE A 229 18.89 7.98 -0.66
C ILE A 229 17.86 8.66 0.24
N LEU A 230 17.99 8.45 1.53
CA LEU A 230 17.19 9.07 2.57
C LEU A 230 18.11 9.79 3.56
N MET A 231 17.79 11.04 3.87
CA MET A 231 18.39 11.82 4.96
C MET A 231 17.28 12.33 5.87
N LYS A 232 17.45 12.17 7.16
CA LYS A 232 16.48 12.59 8.16
C LYS A 232 17.20 13.18 9.36
N TRP A 233 16.69 14.29 9.87
CA TRP A 233 17.11 14.84 11.16
C TRP A 233 15.87 15.18 11.98
N ASN A 234 15.85 14.77 13.23
CA ASN A 234 14.74 15.03 14.12
C ASN A 234 15.17 15.20 15.57
N ASN A 235 14.47 16.06 16.28
CA ASN A 235 14.50 16.19 17.73
C ASN A 235 13.07 16.14 18.29
N ASP A 236 12.87 16.53 19.55
CA ASP A 236 11.54 16.49 20.20
C ASP A 236 10.49 17.37 19.52
N ASN A 237 10.89 18.42 18.80
CA ASN A 237 9.99 19.40 18.21
C ASN A 237 10.03 19.45 16.68
N TRP A 238 11.14 19.07 16.08
CA TRP A 238 11.37 19.25 14.64
C TRP A 238 11.68 17.93 13.95
N SER A 239 11.17 17.80 12.73
CA SER A 239 11.54 16.75 11.80
C SER A 239 11.86 17.36 10.43
N VAL A 240 13.01 17.02 9.88
CA VAL A 240 13.44 17.41 8.53
C VAL A 240 13.80 16.15 7.77
N ARG A 241 13.20 15.94 6.61
CA ARG A 241 13.43 14.77 5.77
C ARG A 241 13.69 15.19 4.34
N GLY A 242 14.66 14.55 3.70
CA GLY A 242 14.91 14.64 2.27
C GLY A 242 15.15 13.26 1.71
N ALA A 243 14.53 12.93 0.58
CA ALA A 243 14.75 11.67 -0.11
C ALA A 243 14.86 11.89 -1.63
N TRP A 244 15.65 11.03 -2.24
CA TRP A 244 15.77 10.90 -3.69
C TRP A 244 15.62 9.44 -4.06
N LYS A 245 14.84 9.17 -5.11
CA LYS A 245 14.66 7.85 -5.69
C LYS A 245 14.84 7.90 -7.19
N LYS A 246 15.52 6.92 -7.72
CA LYS A 246 15.60 6.67 -9.15
C LYS A 246 15.22 5.23 -9.44
N ASN A 247 14.29 5.05 -10.37
CA ASN A 247 13.85 3.75 -10.85
C ASN A 247 13.99 3.72 -12.38
N ASP A 248 14.88 2.90 -12.87
CA ASP A 248 15.04 2.60 -14.29
C ASP A 248 14.45 1.20 -14.54
N ARG A 249 13.42 1.11 -15.36
CA ARG A 249 12.67 -0.13 -15.58
C ARG A 249 12.48 -0.44 -17.05
N GLU A 250 12.77 -1.67 -17.42
CA GLU A 250 12.33 -2.28 -18.65
C GLU A 250 10.87 -2.73 -18.53
N LEU A 251 10.10 -2.62 -19.59
CA LEU A 251 8.69 -3.03 -19.62
C LEU A 251 8.54 -4.27 -20.48
N PRO A 252 8.32 -5.45 -19.84
CA PRO A 252 8.21 -6.71 -20.57
C PRO A 252 6.95 -6.73 -21.44
N TYR A 253 7.03 -7.47 -22.54
CA TYR A 253 5.89 -7.72 -23.41
C TYR A 253 4.86 -8.62 -22.75
N SER A 254 3.65 -8.69 -23.34
CA SER A 254 2.68 -9.72 -22.96
C SER A 254 3.25 -11.10 -23.21
N ALA A 255 2.83 -12.10 -22.44
CA ALA A 255 3.40 -13.44 -22.54
C ALA A 255 3.09 -14.16 -23.85
N ALA A 256 1.87 -14.03 -24.37
CA ALA A 256 1.37 -14.79 -25.51
C ALA A 256 2.16 -14.53 -26.80
N GLY A 257 3.19 -15.29 -27.05
CA GLY A 257 4.02 -15.24 -28.25
C GLY A 257 4.77 -13.94 -28.50
N ALA A 258 4.75 -13.02 -27.54
CA ALA A 258 5.28 -11.67 -27.70
C ALA A 258 6.77 -11.53 -27.36
N ASP A 259 7.32 -12.46 -26.58
CA ASP A 259 8.74 -12.41 -26.17
C ASP A 259 9.67 -13.02 -27.24
N LYS A 260 9.38 -12.75 -28.51
CA LYS A 260 10.32 -13.09 -29.59
C LYS A 260 11.41 -12.01 -29.64
N PRO A 261 12.67 -12.40 -29.74
CA PRO A 261 13.76 -11.44 -29.87
C PRO A 261 13.63 -10.69 -31.21
N THR A 262 12.94 -9.56 -31.18
CA THR A 262 12.67 -8.78 -32.40
C THR A 262 13.61 -7.62 -32.58
N SER A 263 14.31 -7.18 -31.55
CA SER A 263 15.30 -6.13 -31.63
C SER A 263 15.91 -5.72 -30.28
N ASP A 264 16.99 -4.97 -30.32
CA ASP A 264 17.90 -4.62 -29.25
C ASP A 264 17.37 -3.63 -28.20
N LYS A 265 16.14 -3.14 -28.31
CA LYS A 265 15.59 -2.17 -27.33
C LYS A 265 14.08 -2.33 -27.23
N GLY A 266 13.61 -2.70 -26.04
CA GLY A 266 12.20 -2.70 -25.67
C GLY A 266 11.73 -1.37 -25.08
N ALA A 267 10.52 -1.33 -24.59
CA ALA A 267 9.96 -0.19 -23.89
C ALA A 267 10.62 -0.01 -22.51
N LEU A 268 10.83 1.24 -22.11
CA LEU A 268 11.46 1.65 -20.87
C LEU A 268 10.55 2.62 -20.11
N LEU A 269 10.63 2.58 -18.81
CA LEU A 269 10.02 3.57 -17.93
C LEU A 269 11.05 3.99 -16.87
N ASN A 270 11.53 5.21 -16.96
CA ASN A 270 12.49 5.77 -16.03
C ASN A 270 11.81 6.82 -15.16
N THR A 271 12.06 6.77 -13.87
CA THR A 271 11.46 7.69 -12.90
C THR A 271 12.53 8.23 -11.97
N ASP A 272 12.61 9.55 -11.88
CA ASP A 272 13.39 10.27 -10.87
C ASP A 272 12.42 11.00 -9.94
N GLN A 273 12.56 10.84 -8.63
CA GLN A 273 11.70 11.48 -7.65
C GLN A 273 12.50 12.08 -6.51
N TYR A 274 12.15 13.31 -6.17
CA TYR A 274 12.68 14.06 -5.02
C TYR A 274 11.53 14.38 -4.09
N ASP A 275 11.71 14.16 -2.81
CA ASP A 275 10.78 14.61 -1.81
C ASP A 275 11.52 15.25 -0.62
N PHE A 276 10.93 16.33 -0.11
CA PHE A 276 11.44 17.09 1.01
C PHE A 276 10.29 17.46 1.94
N SER A 277 10.51 17.32 3.24
CA SER A 277 9.52 17.77 4.22
C SER A 277 10.18 18.36 5.46
N VAL A 278 9.47 19.34 6.05
CA VAL A 278 9.78 19.93 7.35
C VAL A 278 8.52 19.94 8.18
N ALA A 279 8.60 19.46 9.41
CA ALA A 279 7.51 19.49 10.36
C ALA A 279 7.98 20.01 11.71
N ARG A 280 7.05 20.64 12.43
CA ARG A 280 7.27 21.09 13.81
C ARG A 280 6.08 20.74 14.67
N HIS A 281 6.33 20.16 15.84
CA HIS A 281 5.34 19.86 16.86
C HIS A 281 5.65 20.60 18.15
N GLN A 282 4.60 20.97 18.87
CA GLN A 282 4.72 21.66 20.17
C GLN A 282 3.62 21.16 21.09
N LYS A 283 3.99 20.97 22.36
CA LYS A 283 3.07 20.61 23.42
C LYS A 283 2.97 21.75 24.44
N ASN A 284 1.76 22.26 24.64
CA ASN A 284 1.46 23.34 25.59
C ASN A 284 0.33 22.90 26.53
N GLY A 285 0.69 22.28 27.66
CA GLY A 285 -0.30 21.69 28.59
C GLY A 285 -1.09 20.57 27.92
N ASN A 286 -2.40 20.75 27.81
CA ASN A 286 -3.33 19.76 27.21
C ASN A 286 -3.45 19.87 25.69
N LEU A 287 -2.82 20.86 25.07
CA LEU A 287 -2.82 21.06 23.61
C LEU A 287 -1.47 20.64 23.04
N GLU A 288 -1.49 19.68 22.14
CA GLU A 288 -0.41 19.36 21.22
C GLU A 288 -0.81 19.78 19.82
N TRP A 289 0.07 20.45 19.09
CA TRP A 289 -0.19 20.85 17.72
C TRP A 289 1.07 20.93 16.90
N GLY A 290 0.91 20.75 15.62
CA GLY A 290 2.01 20.76 14.68
C GLY A 290 1.61 21.34 13.33
N TRP A 291 2.64 21.61 12.54
CA TRP A 291 2.51 21.94 11.14
C TRP A 291 3.57 21.19 10.33
N LYS A 292 3.25 20.94 9.08
CA LYS A 292 4.14 20.30 8.11
C LYS A 292 4.07 21.02 6.78
N LEU A 293 5.22 21.15 6.13
CA LEU A 293 5.36 21.53 4.73
C LEU A 293 6.06 20.39 4.01
N ASP A 294 5.54 20.02 2.84
CA ASP A 294 6.18 19.05 1.97
C ASP A 294 6.21 19.50 0.52
N TYR A 295 7.24 19.06 -0.18
CA TYR A 295 7.43 19.23 -1.62
C TYR A 295 7.85 17.92 -2.22
N LEU A 296 7.18 17.52 -3.31
CA LEU A 296 7.50 16.33 -4.08
C LEU A 296 7.56 16.69 -5.56
N GLU A 297 8.63 16.27 -6.23
CA GLU A 297 8.80 16.37 -7.68
C GLU A 297 9.13 14.99 -8.23
N GLN A 298 8.43 14.61 -9.30
CA GLN A 298 8.65 13.36 -10.00
C GLN A 298 8.75 13.65 -11.50
N ASP A 299 9.86 13.23 -12.11
CA ASP A 299 10.08 13.20 -13.54
C ASP A 299 10.02 11.75 -14.03
N LYS A 300 9.12 11.44 -14.95
CA LYS A 300 8.91 10.11 -15.50
C LYS A 300 9.01 10.15 -17.01
N VAL A 301 9.80 9.25 -17.58
CA VAL A 301 10.00 9.12 -19.03
C VAL A 301 9.62 7.72 -19.48
N TYR A 302 8.61 7.64 -20.32
CA TYR A 302 8.26 6.43 -21.06
C TYR A 302 8.82 6.51 -22.46
N ASP A 303 9.62 5.52 -22.83
CA ASP A 303 10.26 5.44 -24.14
C ASP A 303 10.00 4.07 -24.78
N ASN A 304 9.40 4.05 -25.97
CA ASN A 304 9.15 2.85 -26.75
C ASN A 304 9.61 3.04 -28.21
N PRO A 305 10.93 2.95 -28.46
CA PRO A 305 11.55 3.37 -29.72
C PRO A 305 11.19 2.50 -30.91
N LYS A 306 10.61 1.32 -30.70
CA LYS A 306 10.27 0.37 -31.79
C LYS A 306 8.84 -0.09 -31.78
N ASN A 307 8.00 0.59 -31.02
CA ASN A 307 6.59 0.27 -30.95
C ASN A 307 6.33 -1.21 -30.64
N VAL A 308 7.07 -1.74 -29.69
CA VAL A 308 6.95 -3.13 -29.28
C VAL A 308 6.07 -3.20 -28.07
N GLY A 309 5.02 -4.01 -28.11
CA GLY A 309 4.14 -4.24 -26.96
C GLY A 309 2.70 -3.76 -27.17
N ILE A 310 1.99 -3.59 -26.08
CA ILE A 310 0.55 -3.36 -26.05
C ILE A 310 0.18 -2.04 -26.73
N GLY A 311 -0.63 -2.15 -27.80
CA GLY A 311 -1.34 -1.01 -28.39
C GLY A 311 -0.51 -0.01 -29.16
N GLY A 312 0.78 -0.22 -29.27
CA GLY A 312 1.67 0.71 -29.95
C GLY A 312 1.62 0.57 -31.47
N TYR A 313 1.26 1.60 -32.16
CA TYR A 313 1.37 1.71 -33.60
C TYR A 313 2.51 2.62 -34.04
N TRP A 314 3.20 3.24 -33.09
CA TRP A 314 4.24 4.24 -33.34
C TRP A 314 5.33 4.19 -32.29
N GLU A 315 6.53 4.49 -32.69
CA GLU A 315 7.56 4.91 -31.75
C GLU A 315 6.98 6.01 -30.89
N SER A 316 7.11 5.89 -29.57
CA SER A 316 6.55 6.87 -28.64
C SER A 316 7.57 7.25 -27.59
N HIS A 317 7.65 8.54 -27.35
CA HIS A 317 8.42 9.14 -26.27
C HIS A 317 7.48 10.09 -25.51
N ASN A 318 7.27 9.83 -24.22
CA ASN A 318 6.41 10.65 -23.37
C ASN A 318 7.13 10.99 -22.08
N GLU A 319 7.07 12.26 -21.71
CA GLU A 319 7.62 12.80 -20.47
C GLU A 319 6.49 13.32 -19.59
N TYR A 320 6.55 12.98 -18.30
CA TYR A 320 5.59 13.39 -17.27
C TYR A 320 6.35 14.07 -16.15
N LYS A 321 6.06 15.34 -15.88
CA LYS A 321 6.64 16.07 -14.77
C LYS A 321 5.58 16.46 -13.77
N THR A 322 5.64 15.88 -12.60
CA THR A 322 4.69 16.15 -11.51
C THR A 322 5.38 16.92 -10.41
N LYS A 323 4.74 17.98 -9.94
CA LYS A 323 5.17 18.75 -8.76
C LYS A 323 4.02 18.87 -7.81
N ARG A 324 4.22 18.54 -6.55
CA ARG A 324 3.26 18.75 -5.49
C ARG A 324 3.87 19.54 -4.35
N PHE A 325 3.18 20.58 -3.94
CA PHE A 325 3.41 21.30 -2.68
C PHE A 325 2.28 20.95 -1.72
N GLY A 326 2.61 20.58 -0.48
CA GLY A 326 1.68 20.28 0.59
C GLY A 326 1.92 21.14 1.82
N MET A 327 0.85 21.45 2.54
CA MET A 327 0.87 22.12 3.84
C MET A 327 -0.20 21.48 4.72
N ALA A 328 0.17 21.12 5.94
CA ALA A 328 -0.74 20.53 6.92
C ALA A 328 -0.63 21.23 8.27
N LEU A 329 -1.74 21.30 8.98
CA LEU A 329 -1.87 21.70 10.37
C LEU A 329 -2.65 20.62 11.10
N ASP A 330 -2.11 20.11 12.18
CA ASP A 330 -2.71 19.07 12.99
C ASP A 330 -2.61 19.40 14.48
N GLY A 331 -3.41 18.70 15.28
CA GLY A 331 -3.28 18.79 16.71
C GLY A 331 -4.26 17.92 17.46
N SER A 332 -3.98 17.79 18.76
CA SER A 332 -4.83 17.10 19.71
C SER A 332 -5.02 17.95 20.97
N LEU A 333 -6.21 17.94 21.52
CA LEU A 333 -6.58 18.68 22.71
C LEU A 333 -7.29 17.74 23.71
N LEU A 334 -6.66 17.54 24.86
CA LEU A 334 -7.28 16.81 25.96
C LEU A 334 -8.30 17.69 26.68
N LEU A 335 -9.58 17.41 26.46
CA LEU A 335 -10.70 18.11 27.09
C LEU A 335 -11.14 17.42 28.37
N GLY A 336 -10.70 17.93 29.50
CA GLY A 336 -10.88 17.26 30.80
C GLY A 336 -10.05 15.97 30.86
N GLU A 337 -10.64 14.92 31.47
CA GLU A 337 -10.02 13.60 31.58
C GLU A 337 -10.62 12.56 30.61
N ASN A 338 -11.67 12.93 29.87
CA ASN A 338 -12.55 11.98 29.16
C ASN A 338 -12.50 12.09 27.64
N ASN A 339 -12.01 13.20 27.07
CA ASN A 339 -12.13 13.47 25.66
C ASN A 339 -10.76 13.88 25.08
N LEU A 340 -10.36 13.21 24.03
CA LEU A 340 -9.23 13.60 23.19
C LEU A 340 -9.78 14.08 21.85
N LEU A 341 -9.80 15.41 21.65
CA LEU A 341 -10.20 16.02 20.40
C LEU A 341 -8.99 16.14 19.48
N GLU A 342 -9.07 15.55 18.32
CA GLU A 342 -8.04 15.60 17.28
C GLU A 342 -8.56 16.38 16.08
N PHE A 343 -7.70 17.17 15.47
CA PHE A 343 -8.01 17.91 14.24
C PHE A 343 -6.88 17.85 13.24
N MET A 344 -7.23 17.91 11.97
CA MET A 344 -6.30 17.97 10.86
C MET A 344 -6.88 18.89 9.77
N ALA A 345 -6.03 19.73 9.21
CA ALA A 345 -6.34 20.49 8.01
C ALA A 345 -5.13 20.47 7.08
N ASP A 346 -5.33 20.11 5.84
CA ASP A 346 -4.27 20.15 4.83
C ASP A 346 -4.72 20.82 3.54
N TYR A 347 -3.74 21.34 2.84
CA TYR A 347 -3.83 21.86 1.49
C TYR A 347 -2.73 21.27 0.63
N SER A 348 -3.05 20.90 -0.58
CA SER A 348 -2.05 20.56 -1.59
C SER A 348 -2.37 21.20 -2.94
N ASN A 349 -1.33 21.65 -3.62
CA ASN A 349 -1.37 22.05 -5.03
C ASN A 349 -0.48 21.10 -5.82
N GLU A 350 -1.03 20.47 -6.81
CA GLU A 350 -0.36 19.55 -7.70
C GLU A 350 -0.41 20.05 -9.14
N LYS A 351 0.73 19.91 -9.84
CA LYS A 351 0.86 20.27 -11.26
C LYS A 351 1.45 19.07 -12.00
N LEU A 352 0.86 18.76 -13.14
CA LEU A 352 1.31 17.72 -14.06
C LEU A 352 1.52 18.37 -15.44
N ASP A 353 2.75 18.31 -15.90
CA ASP A 353 3.13 18.67 -17.26
C ASP A 353 3.39 17.36 -18.04
N VAL A 354 2.72 17.20 -19.17
CA VAL A 354 2.87 16.04 -20.06
C VAL A 354 3.37 16.52 -21.40
N ASP A 355 4.51 16.03 -21.84
CA ASP A 355 5.03 16.18 -23.20
C ASP A 355 5.15 14.82 -23.87
N GLY A 356 4.64 14.67 -25.07
CA GLY A 356 4.68 13.39 -25.75
C GLY A 356 4.24 13.47 -27.20
N ASP A 357 4.68 12.50 -27.97
CA ASP A 357 4.44 12.46 -29.42
C ASP A 357 2.96 12.36 -29.74
N ILE A 358 2.19 11.63 -28.95
CA ILE A 358 0.74 11.46 -29.18
C ILE A 358 -0.01 12.73 -28.81
N ILE A 359 0.32 13.39 -27.67
CA ILE A 359 -0.29 14.66 -27.29
C ILE A 359 -0.06 15.70 -28.36
N LYS A 360 1.17 15.80 -28.89
CA LYS A 360 1.50 16.70 -30.00
C LYS A 360 0.69 16.37 -31.26
N ALA A 361 0.54 15.10 -31.58
CA ALA A 361 -0.18 14.65 -32.77
C ALA A 361 -1.70 14.92 -32.71
N ILE A 362 -2.31 14.86 -31.53
CA ILE A 362 -3.76 15.07 -31.37
C ILE A 362 -4.15 16.49 -30.95
N GLY A 363 -3.15 17.38 -30.73
CA GLY A 363 -3.39 18.76 -30.26
C GLY A 363 -3.98 18.82 -28.84
N GLY A 364 -3.65 17.88 -27.97
CA GLY A 364 -4.15 17.76 -26.62
C GLY A 364 -3.58 18.80 -25.66
N ILE A 365 -4.18 18.92 -24.47
CA ILE A 365 -3.70 19.77 -23.38
C ILE A 365 -2.57 19.03 -22.68
N SER A 366 -1.50 19.75 -22.34
CA SER A 366 -0.30 19.18 -21.73
C SER A 366 -0.02 19.62 -20.29
N ASN A 367 -0.77 20.61 -19.79
CA ASN A 367 -0.56 21.18 -18.45
C ASN A 367 -1.83 21.07 -17.63
N PHE A 368 -1.74 20.42 -16.50
CA PHE A 368 -2.86 20.19 -15.58
C PHE A 368 -2.47 20.67 -14.19
N SER A 369 -3.45 21.12 -13.41
CA SER A 369 -3.25 21.43 -12.00
C SER A 369 -4.47 21.01 -11.19
N ARG A 370 -4.24 20.69 -9.92
CA ARG A 370 -5.26 20.35 -8.95
C ARG A 370 -4.96 21.00 -7.61
N ASP A 371 -5.97 21.63 -7.04
CA ASP A 371 -5.97 22.11 -5.66
C ASP A 371 -6.85 21.20 -4.81
N ALA A 372 -6.31 20.71 -3.71
CA ALA A 372 -7.06 19.87 -2.76
C ALA A 372 -7.00 20.46 -1.35
N TRP A 373 -8.13 20.40 -0.64
CA TRP A 373 -8.28 20.80 0.75
C TRP A 373 -8.97 19.68 1.52
N ASN A 374 -8.44 19.36 2.67
CA ASN A 374 -9.07 18.40 3.57
C ASN A 374 -9.11 18.99 4.97
N VAL A 375 -10.25 18.86 5.63
CA VAL A 375 -10.41 19.27 7.03
C VAL A 375 -11.16 18.17 7.76
N GLN A 376 -10.64 17.74 8.89
CA GLN A 376 -11.25 16.68 9.66
C GLN A 376 -11.11 16.92 11.17
N VAL A 377 -12.10 16.42 11.90
CA VAL A 377 -12.17 16.50 13.36
C VAL A 377 -12.66 15.15 13.87
N GLN A 378 -11.98 14.63 14.86
CA GLN A 378 -12.28 13.40 15.57
C GLN A 378 -12.31 13.68 17.07
N ASP A 379 -13.21 13.04 17.82
CA ASP A 379 -13.18 13.07 19.27
C ASP A 379 -13.16 11.63 19.80
N THR A 380 -12.19 11.29 20.62
CA THR A 380 -12.18 10.01 21.33
C THR A 380 -12.75 10.22 22.72
N ILE A 381 -13.99 9.77 22.92
CA ILE A 381 -14.80 9.97 24.11
C ILE A 381 -14.76 8.72 24.95
N ASN A 382 -14.34 8.85 26.18
CA ASN A 382 -14.39 7.78 27.15
C ASN A 382 -15.78 7.68 27.79
N LEU A 383 -16.48 6.57 27.57
CA LEU A 383 -17.87 6.35 28.01
C LEU A 383 -17.96 5.71 29.39
N ASP A 384 -16.85 5.21 29.93
CA ASP A 384 -16.83 4.57 31.25
C ASP A 384 -15.74 5.14 32.17
N LYS A 385 -15.82 4.86 33.47
CA LYS A 385 -14.84 5.36 34.46
C LYS A 385 -13.48 4.70 34.38
N THR A 386 -13.36 3.63 33.62
CA THR A 386 -12.17 2.79 33.56
C THR A 386 -11.35 3.02 32.29
N GLY A 387 -11.82 3.85 31.37
CA GLY A 387 -11.16 4.10 30.10
C GLY A 387 -11.20 2.92 29.13
N THR A 388 -12.09 1.96 29.39
CA THR A 388 -12.15 0.72 28.61
C THR A 388 -13.25 0.73 27.55
N PHE A 389 -14.13 1.74 27.54
CA PHE A 389 -15.18 1.89 26.54
C PHE A 389 -15.10 3.25 25.87
N LEU A 390 -14.66 3.25 24.62
CA LEU A 390 -14.42 4.45 23.82
C LEU A 390 -15.43 4.57 22.67
N LEU A 391 -15.90 5.79 22.43
CA LEU A 391 -16.68 6.19 21.27
C LEU A 391 -15.86 7.21 20.48
N THR A 392 -15.68 6.97 19.18
CA THR A 392 -14.81 7.80 18.34
C THR A 392 -15.54 8.29 17.09
N PRO A 393 -16.35 9.36 17.18
CA PRO A 393 -16.93 10.02 16.01
C PRO A 393 -15.90 10.83 15.25
N ILE A 394 -16.02 10.85 13.92
CA ILE A 394 -15.18 11.65 13.01
C ILE A 394 -16.05 12.29 11.93
N ILE A 395 -15.70 13.53 11.56
CA ILE A 395 -16.26 14.22 10.40
C ILE A 395 -15.11 14.73 9.53
N ARG A 396 -15.26 14.58 8.20
CA ARG A 396 -14.30 15.01 7.20
C ARG A 396 -14.98 15.84 6.12
N TYR A 397 -14.28 16.87 5.65
CA TYR A 397 -14.63 17.59 4.44
C TYR A 397 -13.46 17.55 3.49
N ASN A 398 -13.64 16.92 2.34
CA ASN A 398 -12.65 16.84 1.27
C ASN A 398 -13.12 17.73 0.12
N ALA A 399 -12.21 18.51 -0.46
CA ALA A 399 -12.48 19.35 -1.61
C ALA A 399 -11.35 19.24 -2.64
N SER A 400 -11.71 19.24 -3.91
CA SER A 400 -10.78 19.23 -5.05
C SER A 400 -11.36 20.09 -6.16
N ASP A 401 -10.55 20.98 -6.73
CA ASP A 401 -10.90 21.84 -7.86
C ASP A 401 -12.25 22.57 -7.71
N GLY A 402 -12.50 23.11 -6.53
CA GLY A 402 -13.71 23.90 -6.24
C GLY A 402 -14.97 23.09 -5.93
N THR A 403 -14.90 21.76 -6.00
CA THR A 403 -15.97 20.86 -5.57
C THR A 403 -15.59 20.18 -4.25
N GLY A 404 -16.57 19.76 -3.45
CA GLY A 404 -16.26 19.08 -2.19
C GLY A 404 -17.40 18.26 -1.65
N LYS A 405 -17.03 17.20 -0.91
CA LYS A 405 -17.95 16.29 -0.24
C LYS A 405 -17.60 16.16 1.25
N THR A 406 -18.63 15.95 2.07
CA THR A 406 -18.48 15.62 3.50
C THR A 406 -18.66 14.12 3.69
N SER A 407 -17.87 13.53 4.56
CA SER A 407 -18.05 12.18 5.07
C SER A 407 -18.00 12.17 6.59
N TRP A 408 -18.55 11.13 7.19
CA TRP A 408 -18.58 10.94 8.63
C TRP A 408 -18.32 9.48 8.97
N GLY A 409 -17.85 9.23 10.17
CA GLY A 409 -17.67 7.90 10.70
C GLY A 409 -17.87 7.87 12.22
N VAL A 410 -18.09 6.69 12.72
CA VAL A 410 -18.15 6.43 14.16
C VAL A 410 -17.45 5.11 14.45
N GLY A 411 -16.66 5.08 15.50
CA GLY A 411 -16.01 3.90 16.02
C GLY A 411 -16.38 3.64 17.46
N LEU A 412 -16.40 2.36 17.84
CA LEU A 412 -16.59 1.87 19.20
C LEU A 412 -15.45 0.91 19.53
N THR A 413 -14.85 1.07 20.68
CA THR A 413 -13.84 0.14 21.21
C THR A 413 -14.18 -0.20 22.64
N LYS A 414 -14.26 -1.49 22.95
CA LYS A 414 -14.51 -1.98 24.31
C LYS A 414 -13.47 -3.01 24.72
N GLN A 415 -12.64 -2.66 25.67
CA GLN A 415 -11.72 -3.60 26.29
C GLN A 415 -12.47 -4.42 27.38
N ILE A 416 -12.30 -5.73 27.32
CA ILE A 416 -12.87 -6.70 28.27
C ILE A 416 -11.73 -7.43 28.95
N GLY A 417 -11.49 -7.08 30.22
CA GLY A 417 -10.30 -7.54 30.93
C GLY A 417 -9.02 -6.99 30.29
N GLU A 418 -7.94 -7.75 30.40
CA GLU A 418 -6.62 -7.34 29.86
C GLU A 418 -6.33 -7.91 28.45
N SER A 419 -7.14 -8.85 28.02
CA SER A 419 -6.81 -9.68 26.84
C SER A 419 -7.71 -9.49 25.64
N LEU A 420 -8.97 -9.06 25.80
CA LEU A 420 -9.93 -8.99 24.71
C LEU A 420 -10.37 -7.55 24.46
N THR A 421 -10.26 -7.13 23.21
CA THR A 421 -10.79 -5.84 22.74
C THR A 421 -11.82 -6.09 21.65
N LEU A 422 -13.04 -5.63 21.85
CA LEU A 422 -14.08 -5.61 20.83
C LEU A 422 -14.08 -4.26 20.12
N LYS A 423 -14.22 -4.29 18.81
CA LYS A 423 -14.19 -3.12 17.94
C LYS A 423 -15.36 -3.14 16.98
N ALA A 424 -15.91 -1.98 16.69
CA ALA A 424 -16.89 -1.81 15.63
C ALA A 424 -16.73 -0.42 15.03
N SER A 425 -16.83 -0.30 13.72
CA SER A 425 -16.85 0.99 13.08
C SER A 425 -17.81 1.02 11.89
N GLY A 426 -18.20 2.25 11.49
CA GLY A 426 -19.02 2.44 10.31
C GLY A 426 -19.07 3.90 9.92
N GLY A 427 -19.33 4.17 8.64
CA GLY A 427 -19.40 5.52 8.14
C GLY A 427 -19.51 5.61 6.62
N THR A 428 -19.47 6.84 6.15
CA THR A 428 -19.44 7.19 4.73
C THR A 428 -18.03 7.60 4.33
N TYR A 429 -17.75 7.51 3.04
CA TYR A 429 -16.48 7.93 2.45
C TYR A 429 -16.70 8.59 1.09
N ASN A 430 -15.69 9.30 0.59
CA ASN A 430 -15.69 9.85 -0.76
C ASN A 430 -14.26 10.03 -1.28
N ARG A 431 -14.09 10.00 -2.62
CA ARG A 431 -12.83 10.24 -3.30
C ARG A 431 -13.05 11.09 -4.55
N ALA A 432 -12.23 12.12 -4.71
CA ALA A 432 -12.18 12.89 -5.94
C ALA A 432 -11.40 12.12 -7.03
N PRO A 433 -11.77 12.24 -8.31
CA PRO A 433 -10.93 11.76 -9.41
C PRO A 433 -9.56 12.42 -9.38
N ASN A 434 -8.51 11.68 -9.68
CA ASN A 434 -7.14 12.22 -9.79
C ASN A 434 -6.88 12.80 -11.20
N LEU A 435 -5.70 13.40 -11.41
CA LEU A 435 -5.35 13.99 -12.71
C LEU A 435 -5.20 12.94 -13.80
N TYR A 436 -4.65 11.78 -13.48
CA TYR A 436 -4.46 10.67 -14.41
C TYR A 436 -5.82 10.12 -14.93
N GLU A 437 -6.78 9.94 -14.02
CA GLU A 437 -8.13 9.49 -14.36
C GLU A 437 -8.86 10.52 -15.24
N ARG A 438 -8.73 11.82 -14.94
CA ARG A 438 -9.44 12.90 -15.67
C ARG A 438 -8.82 13.24 -17.01
N TYR A 439 -7.49 13.17 -17.12
CA TYR A 439 -6.76 13.69 -18.29
C TYR A 439 -6.01 12.62 -19.08
N GLY A 440 -5.90 11.40 -18.55
CA GLY A 440 -5.22 10.30 -19.20
C GLY A 440 -3.70 10.41 -19.14
N ASP A 441 -3.04 9.56 -19.91
CA ASP A 441 -1.59 9.45 -19.98
C ASP A 441 -0.98 10.14 -21.23
N GLY A 442 -1.81 10.81 -22.01
CA GLY A 442 -1.38 11.44 -23.26
C GLY A 442 -1.09 10.46 -24.39
N ALA A 443 -1.35 9.17 -24.19
CA ALA A 443 -1.05 8.12 -25.15
C ALA A 443 -2.25 7.20 -25.40
N PHE A 444 -2.41 6.21 -24.56
CA PHE A 444 -3.40 5.14 -24.68
C PHE A 444 -4.70 5.47 -23.93
N LEU A 445 -4.57 6.14 -22.78
CA LEU A 445 -5.68 6.48 -21.91
C LEU A 445 -6.30 7.82 -22.31
N ARG A 446 -7.58 7.78 -22.73
CA ARG A 446 -8.31 8.97 -23.13
C ARG A 446 -8.82 9.76 -21.92
N PRO A 447 -8.80 11.11 -22.01
CA PRO A 447 -9.31 11.97 -20.93
C PRO A 447 -10.82 11.81 -20.72
N ASN A 448 -11.25 11.90 -19.46
CA ASN A 448 -12.65 12.04 -19.07
C ASN A 448 -12.80 13.11 -17.98
N GLN A 449 -13.05 14.34 -18.36
CA GLN A 449 -13.21 15.46 -17.44
C GLN A 449 -14.58 15.49 -16.75
N GLN A 450 -15.50 14.60 -17.13
CA GLN A 450 -16.85 14.50 -16.57
C GLN A 450 -16.94 13.52 -15.41
N LEU A 451 -15.80 12.97 -14.98
CA LEU A 451 -15.78 12.07 -13.83
C LEU A 451 -16.34 12.74 -12.58
N GLU A 452 -17.25 12.05 -11.95
CA GLU A 452 -17.83 12.40 -10.66
C GLU A 452 -17.03 11.79 -9.50
N TRP A 453 -17.23 12.30 -8.30
CA TRP A 453 -16.65 11.72 -7.09
C TRP A 453 -17.23 10.34 -6.82
N GLU A 454 -16.36 9.40 -6.47
CA GLU A 454 -16.78 8.16 -5.84
C GLU A 454 -17.26 8.42 -4.41
N ASP A 455 -18.24 7.66 -3.97
CA ASP A 455 -18.69 7.66 -2.58
C ASP A 455 -19.28 6.30 -2.20
N GLY A 456 -19.50 6.11 -0.91
CA GLY A 456 -20.10 4.89 -0.41
C GLY A 456 -20.18 4.83 1.11
N THR A 457 -20.48 3.64 1.59
CA THR A 457 -20.54 3.31 3.01
C THR A 457 -19.69 2.09 3.32
N GLN A 458 -19.15 2.04 4.53
CA GLN A 458 -18.41 0.88 5.02
C GLN A 458 -18.69 0.65 6.50
N TRP A 459 -18.53 -0.59 6.93
CA TRP A 459 -18.60 -0.97 8.32
C TRP A 459 -17.67 -2.15 8.60
N ASP A 460 -17.23 -2.28 9.85
CA ASP A 460 -16.54 -3.46 10.34
C ASP A 460 -16.91 -3.74 11.80
N ILE A 461 -16.81 -5.02 12.18
CA ILE A 461 -16.98 -5.52 13.54
C ILE A 461 -15.90 -6.56 13.78
N GLY A 462 -15.12 -6.38 14.82
CA GLY A 462 -13.97 -7.26 15.09
C GLY A 462 -13.72 -7.49 16.57
N ALA A 463 -12.81 -8.43 16.81
CA ALA A 463 -12.31 -8.77 18.13
C ALA A 463 -10.80 -9.03 18.05
N ASP A 464 -10.05 -8.36 18.90
CA ASP A 464 -8.62 -8.58 19.07
C ASP A 464 -8.37 -9.25 20.42
N TRP A 465 -7.63 -10.33 20.40
CA TRP A 465 -7.23 -11.04 21.61
C TRP A 465 -5.71 -11.06 21.74
N LYS A 466 -5.20 -10.69 22.90
CA LYS A 466 -3.77 -10.74 23.25
C LYS A 466 -3.63 -11.34 24.64
N GLY A 467 -2.88 -12.43 24.73
CA GLY A 467 -2.72 -13.09 26.02
C GLY A 467 -1.76 -14.28 25.93
N ARG A 468 -1.74 -15.04 27.00
CA ARG A 468 -0.92 -16.24 27.10
C ARG A 468 -1.80 -17.49 27.25
N ILE A 469 -1.53 -18.47 26.41
CA ILE A 469 -2.13 -19.81 26.54
C ILE A 469 -0.99 -20.76 26.91
N GLU A 470 -1.04 -21.28 28.14
CA GLU A 470 0.07 -22.06 28.74
C GLU A 470 1.40 -21.29 28.70
N SER A 471 2.34 -21.70 27.85
CA SER A 471 3.65 -21.07 27.67
C SER A 471 3.78 -20.27 26.37
N ALA A 472 2.69 -20.19 25.59
CA ALA A 472 2.67 -19.48 24.32
C ALA A 472 2.08 -18.08 24.49
N ASP A 473 2.79 -17.06 24.00
CA ASP A 473 2.23 -15.71 23.81
C ASP A 473 1.46 -15.71 22.48
N VAL A 474 0.18 -15.32 22.53
CA VAL A 474 -0.72 -15.40 21.38
C VAL A 474 -1.37 -14.04 21.17
N THR A 475 -1.39 -13.58 19.91
CA THR A 475 -2.24 -12.50 19.44
C THR A 475 -3.15 -13.03 18.35
N ALA A 476 -4.43 -12.67 18.35
CA ALA A 476 -5.36 -13.05 17.32
C ALA A 476 -6.35 -11.90 17.05
N SER A 477 -6.67 -11.67 15.79
CA SER A 477 -7.67 -10.71 15.34
C SER A 477 -8.64 -11.39 14.39
N LEU A 478 -9.93 -11.15 14.58
CA LEU A 478 -11.00 -11.59 13.68
C LEU A 478 -11.88 -10.39 13.37
N THR A 479 -12.06 -10.08 12.09
CA THR A 479 -12.86 -8.94 11.65
C THR A 479 -13.83 -9.33 10.53
N PHE A 480 -15.09 -8.96 10.66
CA PHE A 480 -16.10 -8.99 9.61
C PHE A 480 -16.25 -7.58 9.06
N PHE A 481 -16.30 -7.44 7.76
CA PHE A 481 -16.44 -6.13 7.12
C PHE A 481 -17.42 -6.15 5.96
N GLY A 482 -17.96 -4.97 5.65
CA GLY A 482 -18.79 -4.75 4.48
C GLY A 482 -18.60 -3.37 3.92
N ARG A 483 -18.76 -3.26 2.60
CA ARG A 483 -18.60 -2.03 1.85
C ARG A 483 -19.61 -1.96 0.72
N TYR A 484 -20.18 -0.78 0.50
CA TYR A 484 -20.99 -0.42 -0.66
C TYR A 484 -20.35 0.80 -1.31
N SER A 485 -20.11 0.71 -2.60
CA SER A 485 -19.47 1.77 -3.39
C SER A 485 -20.42 2.23 -4.47
N ASN A 486 -20.51 3.56 -4.68
CA ASN A 486 -21.28 4.17 -5.75
C ASN A 486 -20.34 4.99 -6.64
N ASN A 487 -20.68 5.12 -7.92
CA ASN A 487 -19.91 5.89 -8.89
C ASN A 487 -18.44 5.49 -8.96
N LEU A 488 -18.13 4.18 -8.84
CA LEU A 488 -16.77 3.69 -8.95
C LEU A 488 -16.12 4.18 -10.24
N ILE A 489 -14.91 4.69 -10.13
CA ILE A 489 -14.09 5.09 -11.27
C ILE A 489 -13.24 3.89 -11.69
N GLU A 490 -13.61 3.28 -12.80
CA GLU A 490 -12.91 2.13 -13.33
C GLU A 490 -12.35 2.38 -14.72
N TYR A 491 -11.28 1.65 -15.02
CA TYR A 491 -10.62 1.64 -16.30
C TYR A 491 -11.44 0.80 -17.29
N VAL A 492 -11.89 1.39 -18.37
CA VAL A 492 -12.73 0.75 -19.39
C VAL A 492 -12.07 0.80 -20.75
N MET A 493 -11.94 -0.35 -21.41
CA MET A 493 -11.53 -0.43 -22.81
C MET A 493 -12.66 0.08 -23.72
N THR A 494 -12.52 1.31 -24.22
CA THR A 494 -13.53 1.90 -25.13
C THR A 494 -13.36 1.49 -26.59
N SER A 495 -12.20 0.95 -26.93
CA SER A 495 -11.89 0.35 -28.21
C SER A 495 -10.66 -0.56 -28.08
N PRO A 496 -10.30 -1.39 -29.08
CA PRO A 496 -9.07 -2.19 -29.05
C PRO A 496 -7.77 -1.38 -28.89
N ARG A 497 -7.84 -0.05 -29.00
CA ARG A 497 -6.67 0.85 -28.99
C ARG A 497 -6.68 1.87 -27.85
N TYR A 498 -7.81 2.08 -27.19
CA TYR A 498 -7.97 3.16 -26.22
C TYR A 498 -8.80 2.69 -25.04
N ALA A 499 -8.37 3.16 -23.87
CA ALA A 499 -9.14 3.06 -22.65
C ALA A 499 -9.55 4.44 -22.12
N GLN A 500 -10.44 4.46 -21.17
CA GLN A 500 -10.91 5.66 -20.50
C GLN A 500 -11.37 5.28 -19.09
N TYR A 501 -11.13 6.13 -18.11
CA TYR A 501 -11.78 6.01 -16.81
C TYR A 501 -13.22 6.49 -16.88
N GLN A 502 -14.13 5.74 -16.30
CA GLN A 502 -15.56 6.03 -16.29
C GLN A 502 -16.15 5.74 -14.91
N ASN A 503 -17.17 6.50 -14.50
CA ASN A 503 -18.00 6.13 -13.36
C ASN A 503 -18.96 5.05 -13.81
N ILE A 504 -18.68 3.79 -13.47
CA ILE A 504 -19.38 2.66 -14.08
C ILE A 504 -20.20 1.84 -13.09
N GLY A 505 -20.43 2.35 -11.93
CA GLY A 505 -21.38 1.57 -11.24
C GLY A 505 -21.33 1.50 -9.73
N GLU A 506 -22.04 0.53 -9.27
CA GLU A 506 -22.20 0.19 -7.87
C GLU A 506 -21.56 -1.16 -7.59
N ALA A 507 -20.93 -1.28 -6.42
CA ALA A 507 -20.34 -2.53 -5.99
C ALA A 507 -20.65 -2.82 -4.51
N ARG A 508 -20.76 -4.11 -4.22
CA ARG A 508 -20.95 -4.64 -2.88
C ARG A 508 -19.83 -5.61 -2.54
N ILE A 509 -19.26 -5.46 -1.37
CA ILE A 509 -18.16 -6.29 -0.89
C ILE A 509 -18.43 -6.69 0.55
N TYR A 510 -18.27 -7.97 0.88
CA TYR A 510 -18.29 -8.50 2.24
C TYR A 510 -17.10 -9.42 2.44
N GLY A 511 -16.59 -9.48 3.67
CA GLY A 511 -15.50 -10.38 3.94
C GLY A 511 -15.25 -10.63 5.42
N VAL A 512 -14.33 -11.57 5.63
CA VAL A 512 -13.80 -11.95 6.93
C VAL A 512 -12.28 -11.97 6.87
N GLU A 513 -11.65 -11.31 7.82
CA GLU A 513 -10.21 -11.27 8.01
C GLU A 513 -9.85 -12.00 9.30
N PHE A 514 -8.83 -12.82 9.26
CA PHE A 514 -8.24 -13.45 10.43
C PHE A 514 -6.73 -13.28 10.42
N GLU A 515 -6.15 -12.86 11.55
CA GLU A 515 -4.70 -12.74 11.75
C GLU A 515 -4.33 -13.34 13.09
N ASN A 516 -3.25 -14.10 13.13
CA ASN A 516 -2.79 -14.74 14.36
C ASN A 516 -1.27 -14.80 14.40
N THR A 517 -0.69 -14.48 15.57
CA THR A 517 0.74 -14.70 15.85
C THR A 517 0.88 -15.50 17.14
N ILE A 518 1.70 -16.52 17.10
CA ILE A 518 1.97 -17.40 18.25
C ILE A 518 3.48 -17.49 18.48
N LYS A 519 3.95 -17.08 19.65
CA LYS A 519 5.33 -17.25 20.10
C LYS A 519 5.39 -18.29 21.22
N TRP A 520 6.00 -19.44 20.94
CA TRP A 520 6.08 -20.54 21.88
C TRP A 520 7.50 -21.09 21.97
N GLY A 521 8.17 -20.79 23.08
CA GLY A 521 9.57 -21.16 23.30
C GLY A 521 10.48 -20.59 22.21
N LYS A 522 11.02 -21.47 21.36
CA LYS A 522 11.89 -21.08 20.22
C LYS A 522 11.12 -21.02 18.87
N TRP A 523 9.81 -21.19 18.89
CA TRP A 523 8.96 -21.12 17.72
C TRP A 523 8.25 -19.77 17.65
N ASP A 524 8.13 -19.26 16.42
CA ASP A 524 7.33 -18.10 16.09
C ASP A 524 6.51 -18.41 14.85
N SER A 525 5.21 -18.24 14.90
CA SER A 525 4.32 -18.44 13.75
C SER A 525 3.43 -17.24 13.53
N HIS A 526 3.23 -16.91 12.27
CA HIS A 526 2.26 -15.93 11.81
C HIS A 526 1.35 -16.59 10.78
N PHE A 527 0.05 -16.33 10.90
CA PHE A 527 -0.95 -16.78 9.94
C PHE A 527 -1.93 -15.64 9.69
N SER A 528 -2.21 -15.37 8.43
CA SER A 528 -3.26 -14.44 8.00
C SER A 528 -4.12 -15.10 6.92
N ALA A 529 -5.42 -14.80 6.94
CA ALA A 529 -6.37 -15.26 5.94
C ALA A 529 -7.47 -14.24 5.70
N THR A 530 -7.91 -14.15 4.47
CA THR A 530 -9.05 -13.31 4.05
C THR A 530 -9.96 -14.16 3.18
N TRP A 531 -11.24 -14.10 3.50
CA TRP A 531 -12.30 -14.49 2.58
C TRP A 531 -13.11 -13.25 2.20
N MET A 532 -13.41 -13.10 0.92
CA MET A 532 -14.12 -11.93 0.41
C MET A 532 -15.06 -12.33 -0.71
N ASP A 533 -16.28 -11.81 -0.67
CA ASP A 533 -17.27 -11.90 -1.74
C ASP A 533 -17.50 -10.51 -2.33
N THR A 534 -17.41 -10.41 -3.65
CA THR A 534 -17.51 -9.13 -4.37
C THR A 534 -18.54 -9.25 -5.47
N GLU A 535 -19.33 -8.20 -5.66
CA GLU A 535 -20.40 -8.19 -6.66
C GLU A 535 -20.55 -6.80 -7.28
N ASN A 536 -20.63 -6.74 -8.60
CA ASN A 536 -21.12 -5.57 -9.30
C ASN A 536 -22.65 -5.52 -9.18
N THR A 537 -23.18 -4.46 -8.58
CA THR A 537 -24.63 -4.31 -8.33
C THR A 537 -25.27 -3.24 -9.22
N THR A 538 -24.57 -2.80 -10.27
CA THR A 538 -25.08 -1.79 -11.21
C THR A 538 -26.32 -2.26 -11.93
N GLU A 539 -27.43 -1.56 -11.74
CA GLU A 539 -28.69 -1.90 -12.40
C GLU A 539 -28.61 -1.75 -13.93
N ASN A 540 -29.21 -2.68 -14.65
CA ASN A 540 -29.26 -2.71 -16.11
C ASN A 540 -27.89 -2.79 -16.84
N ASP A 541 -26.86 -3.21 -16.15
CA ASP A 541 -25.54 -3.50 -16.70
C ASP A 541 -25.38 -5.01 -16.95
N TYR A 542 -24.68 -5.39 -18.03
CA TYR A 542 -24.41 -6.81 -18.34
C TYR A 542 -23.52 -7.49 -17.28
N ARG A 543 -22.81 -6.70 -16.48
CA ARG A 543 -21.95 -7.15 -15.36
C ARG A 543 -22.68 -7.29 -14.04
N ASN A 544 -23.98 -6.96 -13.97
CA ASN A 544 -24.76 -7.08 -12.74
C ASN A 544 -24.72 -8.52 -12.21
N GLY A 545 -24.31 -8.68 -10.96
CA GLY A 545 -24.10 -9.99 -10.32
C GLY A 545 -22.72 -10.62 -10.58
N ALA A 546 -21.86 -10.01 -11.43
CA ALA A 546 -20.51 -10.50 -11.65
C ALA A 546 -19.57 -10.13 -10.50
N PRO A 547 -18.56 -10.99 -10.19
CA PRO A 547 -17.50 -10.65 -9.24
C PRO A 547 -16.63 -9.52 -9.81
N LEU A 548 -16.01 -8.74 -8.90
CA LEU A 548 -15.10 -7.68 -9.31
C LEU A 548 -13.73 -8.26 -9.71
N PRO A 549 -13.13 -7.81 -10.83
CA PRO A 549 -11.85 -8.32 -11.29
C PRO A 549 -10.68 -7.96 -10.35
N ASN A 550 -9.68 -8.82 -10.31
CA ASN A 550 -8.48 -8.68 -9.46
C ASN A 550 -8.81 -8.50 -7.96
N ARG A 551 -9.84 -9.20 -7.47
CA ARG A 551 -10.23 -9.28 -6.07
C ARG A 551 -10.47 -10.76 -5.74
N PRO A 552 -9.42 -11.48 -5.30
CA PRO A 552 -9.53 -12.90 -5.03
C PRO A 552 -10.51 -13.17 -3.88
N GLU A 553 -11.28 -14.24 -4.01
CA GLU A 553 -12.20 -14.69 -2.95
C GLU A 553 -11.43 -15.16 -1.72
N TRP A 554 -10.27 -15.81 -1.93
CA TRP A 554 -9.44 -16.35 -0.86
C TRP A 554 -7.99 -15.92 -0.98
N GLU A 555 -7.45 -15.42 0.10
CA GLU A 555 -6.02 -15.18 0.27
C GLU A 555 -5.57 -15.65 1.65
N GLY A 556 -4.36 -16.16 1.71
CA GLY A 556 -3.77 -16.56 2.97
C GLY A 556 -2.25 -16.62 2.93
N MET A 557 -1.64 -16.33 4.07
CA MET A 557 -0.21 -16.42 4.29
C MET A 557 0.06 -17.16 5.59
N PHE A 558 1.03 -18.04 5.57
CA PHE A 558 1.52 -18.74 6.74
C PHE A 558 3.05 -18.66 6.80
N ARG A 559 3.57 -18.27 7.94
CA ARG A 559 4.99 -18.28 8.23
C ARG A 559 5.25 -18.98 9.55
N LEU A 560 6.23 -19.87 9.57
CA LEU A 560 6.70 -20.57 10.76
C LEU A 560 8.22 -20.46 10.83
N SER A 561 8.74 -19.98 11.94
CA SER A 561 10.17 -19.90 12.19
C SER A 561 10.57 -20.58 13.50
N ARG A 562 11.81 -21.03 13.58
CA ARG A 562 12.38 -21.64 14.78
C ARG A 562 13.84 -21.26 14.97
N LEU A 563 14.19 -21.02 16.23
CA LEU A 563 15.57 -20.78 16.68
C LEU A 563 16.28 -22.09 17.05
N PHE A 564 17.54 -22.22 16.65
CA PHE A 564 18.43 -23.34 16.90
C PHE A 564 19.81 -22.82 17.33
N LEU A 565 20.71 -23.73 17.79
CA LEU A 565 22.10 -23.44 18.10
C LEU A 565 22.28 -22.26 19.08
N ASP A 566 21.55 -22.29 20.20
CA ASP A 566 21.53 -21.21 21.18
C ASP A 566 21.23 -19.85 20.55
N ASP A 567 20.15 -19.84 19.73
CA ASP A 567 19.57 -18.70 19.03
C ASP A 567 20.45 -18.09 17.92
N LYS A 568 21.57 -18.76 17.56
CA LYS A 568 22.43 -18.32 16.46
C LYS A 568 21.89 -18.64 15.07
N LEU A 569 21.03 -19.65 14.95
CA LEU A 569 20.42 -20.05 13.69
C LEU A 569 18.90 -19.91 13.79
N SER A 570 18.29 -19.13 12.91
CA SER A 570 16.86 -19.10 12.66
C SER A 570 16.58 -19.78 11.32
N ALA A 571 15.65 -20.72 11.27
CA ALA A 571 15.14 -21.28 10.02
C ALA A 571 13.64 -21.01 9.92
N TYR A 572 13.14 -20.76 8.70
CA TYR A 572 11.73 -20.49 8.47
C TYR A 572 11.20 -21.14 7.19
N ILE A 573 9.91 -21.35 7.19
CA ILE A 573 9.08 -21.63 6.02
C ILE A 573 8.02 -20.56 5.89
N GLU A 574 7.66 -20.21 4.66
CA GLU A 574 6.61 -19.25 4.33
C GLU A 574 5.78 -19.81 3.18
N ALA A 575 4.46 -19.69 3.25
CA ALA A 575 3.54 -20.13 2.21
C ALA A 575 2.50 -19.06 1.95
N ASN A 576 2.19 -18.83 0.68
CA ASN A 576 1.16 -17.91 0.24
C ASN A 576 0.17 -18.63 -0.66
N TYR A 577 -1.11 -18.30 -0.53
CA TYR A 577 -2.19 -18.89 -1.30
C TYR A 577 -3.18 -17.84 -1.75
N THR A 578 -3.55 -17.87 -3.03
CA THR A 578 -4.56 -17.00 -3.65
C THR A 578 -5.47 -17.88 -4.51
N ALA A 579 -6.77 -17.71 -4.39
CA ALA A 579 -7.73 -18.51 -5.15
C ALA A 579 -8.96 -17.72 -5.56
N LYS A 580 -9.58 -18.19 -6.65
CA LYS A 580 -10.79 -17.61 -7.24
C LYS A 580 -10.64 -16.12 -7.51
N ASN A 581 -9.59 -15.76 -8.22
CA ASN A 581 -9.38 -14.42 -8.72
C ASN A 581 -9.90 -14.31 -10.14
N TYR A 582 -10.74 -13.31 -10.42
CA TYR A 582 -11.31 -13.08 -11.75
C TYR A 582 -10.50 -12.02 -12.47
N TYR A 583 -10.28 -12.23 -13.77
CA TYR A 583 -9.52 -11.28 -14.59
C TYR A 583 -10.42 -10.28 -15.31
N ASP A 584 -11.57 -10.74 -15.80
CA ASP A 584 -12.51 -9.93 -16.59
C ASP A 584 -13.67 -9.39 -15.74
N GLU A 585 -14.27 -8.31 -16.21
CA GLU A 585 -15.38 -7.64 -15.54
C GLU A 585 -16.70 -8.43 -15.56
N ALA A 586 -16.82 -9.42 -16.42
CA ALA A 586 -18.01 -10.27 -16.53
C ALA A 586 -17.90 -11.56 -15.68
N GLY A 587 -16.73 -11.80 -15.04
CA GLY A 587 -16.50 -12.98 -14.20
C GLY A 587 -16.42 -14.30 -14.98
N HIS A 588 -16.07 -14.25 -16.27
CA HIS A 588 -15.96 -15.44 -17.10
C HIS A 588 -14.56 -16.04 -17.11
N ILE A 589 -13.53 -15.21 -16.88
CA ILE A 589 -12.14 -15.63 -16.89
C ILE A 589 -11.67 -15.71 -15.44
N VAL A 590 -11.45 -16.94 -14.97
CA VAL A 590 -10.98 -17.23 -13.63
C VAL A 590 -9.49 -17.57 -13.72
N MET A 591 -8.67 -16.90 -12.89
CA MET A 591 -7.26 -17.23 -12.76
C MET A 591 -7.11 -18.49 -11.91
N ASP A 592 -6.15 -19.34 -12.26
CA ASP A 592 -5.83 -20.53 -11.50
C ASP A 592 -5.44 -20.18 -10.05
N ASN A 593 -5.75 -21.13 -9.15
CA ASN A 593 -5.33 -21.00 -7.77
C ASN A 593 -3.80 -21.00 -7.69
N TYR A 594 -3.26 -20.02 -7.00
CA TYR A 594 -1.85 -19.79 -6.92
C TYR A 594 -1.31 -20.09 -5.52
N PHE A 595 -0.32 -20.98 -5.45
CA PHE A 595 0.34 -21.35 -4.21
C PHE A 595 1.85 -21.25 -4.36
N THR A 596 2.50 -20.53 -3.47
CA THR A 596 3.96 -20.48 -3.38
C THR A 596 4.43 -20.85 -1.99
N MET A 597 5.63 -21.43 -1.91
CA MET A 597 6.28 -21.77 -0.66
C MET A 597 7.77 -21.42 -0.72
N GLY A 598 8.25 -20.71 0.28
CA GLY A 598 9.65 -20.37 0.47
C GLY A 598 10.23 -20.98 1.73
N LEU A 599 11.55 -21.13 1.74
CA LEU A 599 12.34 -21.56 2.91
C LEU A 599 13.56 -20.66 3.04
N GLY A 600 13.99 -20.44 4.27
CA GLY A 600 15.26 -19.75 4.48
C GLY A 600 15.85 -19.96 5.85
N MET A 601 17.08 -19.51 6.00
CA MET A 601 17.81 -19.52 7.26
C MET A 601 18.66 -18.27 7.42
N LYS A 602 18.75 -17.82 8.67
CA LYS A 602 19.61 -16.71 9.12
C LYS A 602 20.59 -17.26 10.14
N TYR A 603 21.87 -17.08 9.90
CA TYR A 603 22.93 -17.52 10.80
C TYR A 603 23.75 -16.34 11.32
N LEU A 604 23.79 -16.21 12.65
CA LEU A 604 24.62 -15.22 13.35
C LEU A 604 26.04 -15.75 13.47
N ILE A 605 26.97 -15.25 12.67
CA ILE A 605 28.38 -15.65 12.68
C ILE A 605 29.04 -15.13 13.95
N ARG A 606 28.81 -13.85 14.26
CA ARG A 606 29.24 -13.14 15.46
C ARG A 606 28.31 -11.95 15.67
N ASP A 607 28.41 -11.31 16.82
CA ASP A 607 27.61 -10.11 17.10
C ASP A 607 27.73 -9.09 15.96
N GLY A 608 26.58 -8.67 15.47
CA GLY A 608 26.45 -7.74 14.35
C GLY A 608 26.69 -8.31 12.96
N LEU A 609 27.14 -9.59 12.79
CA LEU A 609 27.37 -10.16 11.46
C LEU A 609 26.50 -11.40 11.22
N LYS A 610 25.61 -11.33 10.23
CA LYS A 610 24.65 -12.35 9.87
C LYS A 610 24.81 -12.75 8.40
N ILE A 611 24.56 -14.03 8.10
CA ILE A 611 24.32 -14.53 6.73
C ILE A 611 22.88 -14.99 6.66
N VAL A 612 22.22 -14.68 5.55
CA VAL A 612 20.87 -15.14 5.23
C VAL A 612 20.93 -15.86 3.89
N ILE A 613 20.32 -17.03 3.81
CA ILE A 613 20.15 -17.76 2.56
C ILE A 613 18.73 -18.30 2.47
N GLY A 614 18.20 -18.38 1.26
CA GLY A 614 16.88 -18.95 1.08
C GLY A 614 16.51 -19.21 -0.37
N VAL A 615 15.30 -19.70 -0.53
CA VAL A 615 14.65 -19.97 -1.79
C VAL A 615 13.19 -19.59 -1.68
N ASP A 616 12.71 -18.81 -2.63
CA ASP A 616 11.30 -18.48 -2.83
C ASP A 616 10.73 -19.39 -3.93
N ASP A 617 9.42 -19.67 -3.84
CA ASP A 617 8.66 -20.51 -4.75
C ASP A 617 9.37 -21.84 -5.11
N ILE A 618 9.56 -22.70 -4.11
CA ILE A 618 10.25 -23.99 -4.27
C ILE A 618 9.61 -24.91 -5.31
N PHE A 619 8.33 -24.72 -5.60
CA PHE A 619 7.56 -25.51 -6.57
C PHE A 619 7.62 -24.93 -7.98
N ASP A 620 8.14 -23.70 -8.17
CA ASP A 620 8.28 -23.03 -9.45
C ASP A 620 6.93 -22.73 -10.12
N ASN A 621 5.95 -22.32 -9.32
CA ASN A 621 4.58 -22.09 -9.78
C ASN A 621 4.36 -20.75 -10.44
N GLY A 622 5.23 -19.74 -10.20
CA GLY A 622 5.08 -18.39 -10.73
C GLY A 622 5.01 -18.31 -12.26
N PRO A 623 5.85 -19.03 -13.01
CA PRO A 623 5.82 -18.99 -14.47
C PRO A 623 4.57 -19.59 -15.10
N ASP A 624 3.86 -20.44 -14.37
CA ASP A 624 2.70 -21.20 -14.86
C ASP A 624 1.36 -20.57 -14.50
N LEU A 625 1.34 -19.28 -14.14
CA LEU A 625 0.07 -18.58 -13.88
C LEU A 625 -0.80 -18.59 -15.14
N GLN A 626 -1.95 -19.24 -15.05
CA GLN A 626 -2.87 -19.48 -16.15
C GLN A 626 -4.24 -18.87 -15.86
N MET A 627 -4.93 -18.47 -16.91
CA MET A 627 -6.32 -18.09 -16.86
C MET A 627 -7.16 -19.15 -17.55
N VAL A 628 -8.25 -19.55 -16.91
CA VAL A 628 -9.18 -20.55 -17.44
C VAL A 628 -10.54 -19.87 -17.62
N THR A 629 -11.21 -20.12 -18.74
CA THR A 629 -12.60 -19.71 -18.94
C THR A 629 -13.56 -20.84 -18.56
N GLU A 630 -14.60 -20.52 -17.79
CA GLU A 630 -15.57 -21.53 -17.32
C GLU A 630 -16.47 -22.10 -18.42
N THR A 631 -16.69 -21.40 -19.54
CA THR A 631 -17.63 -21.83 -20.59
C THR A 631 -17.10 -21.56 -22.00
N ASN A 632 -16.93 -22.61 -22.79
CA ASN A 632 -16.65 -22.59 -24.26
C ASN A 632 -15.47 -21.72 -24.71
N GLY A 633 -14.60 -21.33 -23.80
CA GLY A 633 -13.37 -20.58 -24.08
C GLY A 633 -12.13 -21.48 -24.09
N PRO A 634 -10.94 -20.91 -24.20
CA PRO A 634 -9.70 -21.65 -24.09
C PRO A 634 -9.59 -22.29 -22.70
N GLU A 635 -9.30 -23.58 -22.67
CA GLU A 635 -9.05 -24.29 -21.40
C GLU A 635 -7.76 -23.79 -20.72
N ARG A 636 -6.89 -23.10 -21.47
CA ARG A 636 -5.60 -22.64 -20.99
C ARG A 636 -5.17 -21.38 -21.75
N MET A 637 -4.92 -20.31 -21.03
CA MET A 637 -4.36 -19.10 -21.58
C MET A 637 -3.27 -18.59 -20.64
N MET A 638 -2.03 -18.58 -21.11
CA MET A 638 -0.93 -18.00 -20.35
C MET A 638 -0.97 -16.49 -20.45
N TRP A 639 -0.95 -15.82 -19.30
CA TRP A 639 -0.99 -14.37 -19.21
C TRP A 639 0.08 -13.92 -18.21
N TYR A 640 0.85 -12.95 -18.49
CA TYR A 640 1.85 -12.36 -17.61
C TYR A 640 2.52 -13.33 -16.62
N PRO A 641 3.46 -14.17 -17.03
CA PRO A 641 4.15 -15.09 -16.16
C PRO A 641 4.87 -14.34 -15.05
N LEU A 642 4.76 -14.84 -13.82
CA LEU A 642 5.47 -14.31 -12.66
C LEU A 642 6.82 -15.02 -12.53
N GLN A 643 7.73 -14.40 -11.76
CA GLN A 643 9.00 -15.01 -11.42
C GLN A 643 8.76 -16.28 -10.58
N GLY A 644 9.37 -17.38 -10.99
CA GLY A 644 9.31 -18.66 -10.30
C GLY A 644 10.39 -18.81 -9.24
N ARG A 645 10.88 -20.05 -9.08
CA ARG A 645 11.89 -20.42 -8.08
C ARG A 645 13.10 -19.52 -8.13
N SER A 646 13.38 -18.85 -7.02
CA SER A 646 14.53 -17.96 -6.92
C SER A 646 15.33 -18.21 -5.64
N PHE A 647 16.64 -18.27 -5.76
CA PHE A 647 17.58 -18.42 -4.66
C PHE A 647 18.17 -17.06 -4.31
N TYR A 648 18.47 -16.85 -3.03
CA TYR A 648 19.14 -15.65 -2.58
C TYR A 648 20.13 -15.92 -1.44
N ALA A 649 21.12 -15.06 -1.33
CA ALA A 649 22.07 -15.04 -0.23
C ALA A 649 22.44 -13.59 0.11
N SER A 650 22.46 -13.27 1.39
CA SER A 650 22.78 -11.92 1.87
C SER A 650 23.73 -11.96 3.06
N VAL A 651 24.60 -10.98 3.15
CA VAL A 651 25.45 -10.72 4.32
C VAL A 651 25.05 -9.37 4.91
N ILE A 652 24.78 -9.36 6.20
CA ILE A 652 24.38 -8.15 6.95
C ILE A 652 25.41 -7.90 8.04
N TRP A 653 25.94 -6.68 8.08
CA TRP A 653 26.83 -6.24 9.12
C TRP A 653 26.24 -4.99 9.83
N GLU A 654 26.00 -5.13 11.12
CA GLU A 654 25.54 -4.09 12.03
C GLU A 654 26.73 -3.64 12.92
N PHE A 655 27.00 -2.35 13.05
CA PHE A 655 28.18 -1.79 13.75
C PHE A 655 27.88 -0.52 14.53
#